data_b0fb508bbfaf2752a5bed28a11e5acd8
#
_entry.id   b0fb508bbfaf2752a5bed28a11e5acd8
#
_cell.length_a   1.000
_cell.length_b   1.000
_cell.length_c   1.000
_cell.angle_alpha   90.00
_cell.angle_beta   90.00
_cell.angle_gamma   90.00
#
_symmetry.space_group_name_H-M   'P 1'
#
loop_
_entity.id
_entity.type
_entity.pdbx_description
1 polymer ?
#
loop_
_entity_poly.entity_id
_entity_poly.type
_entity_poly.pdbx_seq_one_letter_code
_entity_poly.pdbx_strand_id
1 'polypeptide(L)'
;MDLNVNQKKAVHCISGPCLILAGAGSGKTQVIIRKIVYLIKKCYFNPNNIFAVTFTNKSAKEMKSRIAHQLPCSIIKKITISTFHSLGLKIIKSELCHLNIKSNFSIFDEHDQMSALKHITKKKDKTFLKTIRIIISNWKNKLINSCDATKNARSVLEKNCAYYYKLYQSYLKSCNTLDFDDLVFLPTLLLKNNATLRKKWENHIKYLLVDEYQDTNLIQYELIKLLNTDNINFTLVGDDDQSIYSWRGARTHNFSLLKKDYPKLNVIKLEHNYRSSGRILRVANILIKNNPHFFKKELFSNLEYGPSINIISAKNEEEEARLVLKNILAHKSLNKTEYQDYAILYRNNYQSKIFEKMLLNSKIPYYVVTNSSFFLRPEIKDLLAYLKLILNPNDDIAFLKIINKPPRGIGNITINKLKEWSKIRKKSLFDSSNDIGLKFILTNRSFNTLKEFITLIKKLRKDIYAQPMLALNNFISSIKYEAWLLKNIKNKKLCEISIKNVYILLNWISELMDKNKDKSAILSDIITQFILQNDLNNTELNNNKVQLMTLHASKGLEFSYVFIIGMEEGILPHYSSINSNVDEERRLAYVGITRAKKELFLSYSNIRCQYGELIYTKPSRFLLELPRNDLFWNTYNIKTKVNIFTEKQLMYIKNVRKCLK
;
A
#
# COMPACT_ATOMS: atom_id res chain seq x y z
N MET A 1 19.70 14.06 17.86
CA MET A 1 20.30 14.88 16.78
C MET A 1 19.61 16.23 16.77
N ASP A 2 20.39 17.28 16.78
CA ASP A 2 19.88 18.64 16.65
C ASP A 2 19.45 18.93 15.22
N LEU A 3 18.41 19.72 15.09
CA LEU A 3 17.91 20.14 13.78
C LEU A 3 18.88 21.15 13.14
N ASN A 4 19.13 21.02 11.85
CA ASN A 4 19.86 22.04 11.10
C ASN A 4 19.02 23.32 10.92
N VAL A 5 19.63 24.38 10.40
CA VAL A 5 19.00 25.70 10.24
C VAL A 5 17.70 25.64 9.44
N ASN A 6 17.69 24.91 8.30
CA ASN A 6 16.51 24.80 7.45
C ASN A 6 15.42 23.91 8.08
N GLN A 7 15.79 22.85 8.78
CA GLN A 7 14.85 22.04 9.57
C GLN A 7 14.23 22.84 10.71
N LYS A 8 15.02 23.68 11.42
CA LYS A 8 14.50 24.59 12.45
C LYS A 8 13.52 25.60 11.85
N LYS A 9 13.87 26.22 10.71
CA LYS A 9 12.95 27.12 9.98
C LYS A 9 11.64 26.40 9.61
N ALA A 10 11.73 25.16 9.13
CA ALA A 10 10.56 24.37 8.78
C ALA A 10 9.66 24.04 9.98
N VAL A 11 10.25 23.74 11.15
CA VAL A 11 9.50 23.51 12.41
C VAL A 11 8.82 24.77 12.89
N HIS A 12 9.49 25.93 12.82
CA HIS A 12 8.99 27.21 13.31
C HIS A 12 8.04 27.92 12.35
N CYS A 13 7.92 27.49 11.09
CA CYS A 13 6.94 28.04 10.14
C CYS A 13 5.52 27.59 10.52
N ILE A 14 4.81 28.33 11.40
CA ILE A 14 3.53 27.92 11.98
C ILE A 14 2.36 28.52 11.23
N SER A 15 2.48 29.79 10.86
CA SER A 15 1.40 30.53 10.21
C SER A 15 1.50 30.46 8.68
N GLY A 16 0.34 30.31 8.05
CA GLY A 16 0.22 30.28 6.60
C GLY A 16 0.57 28.93 5.95
N PRO A 17 0.42 28.86 4.62
CA PRO A 17 0.70 27.67 3.84
C PRO A 17 2.21 27.44 3.74
N CYS A 18 2.67 26.23 4.11
CA CYS A 18 4.08 25.85 4.08
C CYS A 18 4.29 24.59 3.26
N LEU A 19 5.22 24.62 2.31
CA LEU A 19 5.69 23.46 1.56
C LEU A 19 7.15 23.18 1.93
N ILE A 20 7.42 22.00 2.43
CA ILE A 20 8.77 21.52 2.72
C ILE A 20 9.19 20.58 1.59
N LEU A 21 10.08 21.04 0.74
CA LEU A 21 10.70 20.23 -0.31
C LEU A 21 11.91 19.51 0.30
N ALA A 22 11.73 18.24 0.59
CA ALA A 22 12.68 17.48 1.35
C ALA A 22 13.17 16.27 0.55
N GLY A 23 14.41 16.29 0.09
CA GLY A 23 14.98 15.19 -0.67
C GLY A 23 15.11 13.89 0.11
N ALA A 24 15.56 12.84 -0.55
CA ALA A 24 15.82 11.55 0.09
C ALA A 24 16.78 11.73 1.28
N GLY A 25 16.50 11.09 2.43
CA GLY A 25 17.40 11.12 3.60
C GLY A 25 17.58 12.47 4.29
N SER A 26 16.79 13.50 3.97
CA SER A 26 16.91 14.86 4.55
C SER A 26 16.17 15.03 5.89
N GLY A 27 15.54 13.96 6.41
CA GLY A 27 14.85 13.98 7.69
C GLY A 27 13.40 14.49 7.64
N LYS A 28 12.67 14.28 6.52
CA LYS A 28 11.24 14.63 6.34
C LYS A 28 10.40 14.32 7.56
N THR A 29 10.34 13.04 7.93
CA THR A 29 9.52 12.56 9.05
C THR A 29 9.95 13.17 10.39
N GLN A 30 11.26 13.39 10.58
CA GLN A 30 11.78 14.02 11.79
C GLN A 30 11.27 15.46 11.94
N VAL A 31 11.23 16.22 10.85
CA VAL A 31 10.71 17.60 10.85
C VAL A 31 9.22 17.62 11.19
N ILE A 32 8.41 16.72 10.61
CA ILE A 32 6.98 16.61 10.94
C ILE A 32 6.77 16.28 12.41
N ILE A 33 7.51 15.31 12.96
CA ILE A 33 7.41 14.92 14.38
C ILE A 33 7.78 16.09 15.29
N ARG A 34 8.92 16.74 15.03
CA ARG A 34 9.37 17.89 15.82
C ARG A 34 8.39 19.07 15.73
N LYS A 35 7.77 19.27 14.57
CA LYS A 35 6.77 20.31 14.37
C LYS A 35 5.50 20.01 15.17
N ILE A 36 5.00 18.78 15.18
CA ILE A 36 3.85 18.39 16.02
C ILE A 36 4.16 18.64 17.50
N VAL A 37 5.32 18.22 17.97
CA VAL A 37 5.75 18.44 19.36
C VAL A 37 5.86 19.94 19.68
N TYR A 38 6.39 20.73 18.75
CA TYR A 38 6.52 22.18 18.88
C TYR A 38 5.16 22.87 18.95
N LEU A 39 4.22 22.52 18.06
CA LEU A 39 2.85 23.04 18.06
C LEU A 39 2.16 22.80 19.40
N ILE A 40 2.37 21.63 20.03
CA ILE A 40 1.73 21.30 21.31
C ILE A 40 2.44 21.95 22.49
N LYS A 41 3.78 21.81 22.59
CA LYS A 41 4.54 22.22 23.78
C LYS A 41 4.83 23.74 23.84
N LYS A 42 5.00 24.37 22.66
CA LYS A 42 5.42 25.79 22.60
C LYS A 42 4.31 26.70 22.09
N CYS A 43 3.48 26.22 21.17
CA CYS A 43 2.40 27.03 20.59
C CYS A 43 1.05 26.74 21.23
N TYR A 44 0.97 25.78 22.17
CA TYR A 44 -0.22 25.43 22.92
C TYR A 44 -1.45 25.06 22.09
N PHE A 45 -1.22 24.51 20.89
CA PHE A 45 -2.31 23.97 20.07
C PHE A 45 -2.97 22.79 20.78
N ASN A 46 -4.30 22.74 20.75
CA ASN A 46 -5.02 21.60 21.28
C ASN A 46 -4.72 20.36 20.42
N PRO A 47 -4.24 19.24 21.00
CA PRO A 47 -3.90 18.03 20.28
C PRO A 47 -5.04 17.46 19.42
N ASN A 48 -6.31 17.64 19.81
CA ASN A 48 -7.47 17.21 19.04
C ASN A 48 -7.60 17.93 17.70
N ASN A 49 -7.00 19.12 17.57
CA ASN A 49 -7.12 19.97 16.39
C ASN A 49 -5.91 19.85 15.44
N ILE A 50 -4.95 18.95 15.77
CA ILE A 50 -3.78 18.66 14.94
C ILE A 50 -4.02 17.36 14.16
N PHE A 51 -3.94 17.46 12.84
CA PHE A 51 -4.14 16.34 11.92
C PHE A 51 -2.86 16.13 11.11
N ALA A 52 -2.33 14.91 11.15
CA ALA A 52 -1.19 14.49 10.35
C ALA A 52 -1.63 13.35 9.42
N VAL A 53 -1.51 13.56 8.13
CA VAL A 53 -1.94 12.62 7.09
C VAL A 53 -0.73 12.09 6.36
N THR A 54 -0.67 10.77 6.19
CA THR A 54 0.39 10.06 5.47
C THR A 54 -0.19 9.21 4.35
N PHE A 55 0.67 8.72 3.45
CA PHE A 55 0.21 7.86 2.36
C PHE A 55 -0.07 6.42 2.81
N THR A 56 0.74 5.86 3.75
CA THR A 56 0.63 4.47 4.19
C THR A 56 0.31 4.34 5.67
N ASN A 57 -0.39 3.26 6.04
CA ASN A 57 -0.64 2.94 7.44
C ASN A 57 0.65 2.64 8.23
N LYS A 58 1.68 2.12 7.57
CA LYS A 58 3.00 1.89 8.16
C LYS A 58 3.61 3.21 8.59
N SER A 59 3.64 4.22 7.70
CA SER A 59 4.16 5.56 8.01
C SER A 59 3.37 6.21 9.15
N ALA A 60 2.04 6.06 9.18
CA ALA A 60 1.22 6.57 10.26
C ALA A 60 1.54 5.92 11.62
N LYS A 61 1.75 4.59 11.65
CA LYS A 61 2.15 3.87 12.88
C LYS A 61 3.55 4.27 13.33
N GLU A 62 4.50 4.36 12.41
CA GLU A 62 5.86 4.79 12.69
C GLU A 62 5.89 6.22 13.24
N MET A 63 5.14 7.14 12.63
CA MET A 63 5.01 8.51 13.12
C MET A 63 4.43 8.54 14.55
N LYS A 64 3.39 7.75 14.82
CA LYS A 64 2.82 7.62 16.18
C LYS A 64 3.84 7.09 17.19
N SER A 65 4.58 6.03 16.86
CA SER A 65 5.58 5.46 17.75
C SER A 65 6.71 6.44 18.07
N ARG A 66 7.20 7.15 17.04
CA ARG A 66 8.26 8.17 17.23
C ARG A 66 7.80 9.37 18.06
N ILE A 67 6.54 9.80 17.92
CA ILE A 67 5.95 10.86 18.76
C ILE A 67 5.79 10.37 20.20
N ALA A 68 5.52 9.08 20.42
CA ALA A 68 5.38 8.47 21.74
C ALA A 68 6.64 8.58 22.62
N HIS A 69 7.81 8.70 22.01
CA HIS A 69 9.06 8.97 22.73
C HIS A 69 9.21 10.43 23.22
N GLN A 70 8.31 11.36 22.78
CA GLN A 70 8.44 12.79 23.04
C GLN A 70 7.22 13.42 23.75
N LEU A 71 6.08 12.75 23.69
CA LEU A 71 4.81 13.19 24.29
C LEU A 71 4.15 12.05 25.08
N PRO A 72 3.40 12.38 26.16
CA PRO A 72 2.62 11.40 26.92
C PRO A 72 1.57 10.68 26.05
N CYS A 73 1.32 9.41 26.34
CA CYS A 73 0.34 8.60 25.62
C CYS A 73 -1.08 9.20 25.62
N SER A 74 -1.47 9.90 26.67
CA SER A 74 -2.75 10.60 26.78
C SER A 74 -2.92 11.71 25.73
N ILE A 75 -1.83 12.41 25.39
CA ILE A 75 -1.81 13.46 24.36
C ILE A 75 -1.84 12.82 22.97
N ILE A 76 -1.06 11.77 22.75
CA ILE A 76 -0.95 11.10 21.44
C ILE A 76 -2.30 10.53 20.98
N LYS A 77 -3.09 9.99 21.89
CA LYS A 77 -4.44 9.49 21.61
C LYS A 77 -5.38 10.57 21.06
N LYS A 78 -5.13 11.83 21.38
CA LYS A 78 -5.92 13.00 20.94
C LYS A 78 -5.52 13.48 19.55
N ILE A 79 -4.26 13.29 19.13
CA ILE A 79 -3.77 13.72 17.82
C ILE A 79 -4.30 12.76 16.75
N THR A 80 -4.84 13.29 15.66
CA THR A 80 -5.25 12.46 14.51
C THR A 80 -4.07 12.24 13.59
N ILE A 81 -3.47 11.03 13.62
CA ILE A 81 -2.42 10.62 12.68
C ILE A 81 -2.96 9.43 11.88
N SER A 82 -3.16 9.59 10.57
CA SER A 82 -3.88 8.62 9.75
C SER A 82 -3.49 8.71 8.27
N THR A 83 -4.05 7.81 7.44
CA THR A 83 -4.02 7.94 5.98
C THR A 83 -5.20 8.79 5.48
N PHE A 84 -5.17 9.26 4.21
CA PHE A 84 -6.30 9.96 3.59
C PHE A 84 -7.59 9.14 3.66
N HIS A 85 -7.55 7.85 3.38
CA HIS A 85 -8.71 6.97 3.46
C HIS A 85 -9.27 6.87 4.88
N SER A 86 -8.39 6.78 5.88
CA SER A 86 -8.81 6.73 7.29
C SER A 86 -9.37 8.08 7.76
N LEU A 87 -8.83 9.20 7.28
CA LEU A 87 -9.38 10.53 7.54
C LEU A 87 -10.77 10.67 6.91
N GLY A 88 -10.90 10.28 5.63
CA GLY A 88 -12.19 10.31 4.94
C GLY A 88 -13.24 9.42 5.60
N LEU A 89 -12.84 8.22 6.05
CA LEU A 89 -13.71 7.35 6.84
C LEU A 89 -14.16 8.01 8.15
N LYS A 90 -13.28 8.75 8.85
CA LYS A 90 -13.62 9.50 10.05
C LYS A 90 -14.68 10.56 9.75
N ILE A 91 -14.52 11.29 8.64
CA ILE A 91 -15.52 12.28 8.17
C ILE A 91 -16.83 11.58 7.84
N ILE A 92 -16.83 10.50 7.07
CA ILE A 92 -18.05 9.74 6.73
C ILE A 92 -18.80 9.30 7.99
N LYS A 93 -18.08 8.72 8.98
CA LYS A 93 -18.69 8.24 10.22
C LYS A 93 -19.32 9.34 11.07
N SER A 94 -18.76 10.56 11.04
CA SER A 94 -19.35 11.68 11.75
C SER A 94 -20.53 12.33 11.02
N GLU A 95 -20.63 12.16 9.70
CA GLU A 95 -21.62 12.83 8.85
C GLU A 95 -22.56 11.85 8.12
N LEU A 96 -22.83 10.69 8.71
CA LEU A 96 -23.65 9.61 8.12
C LEU A 96 -25.03 10.10 7.65
N CYS A 97 -25.67 10.94 8.46
CA CYS A 97 -27.02 11.47 8.16
C CYS A 97 -27.02 12.29 6.87
N HIS A 98 -25.97 13.09 6.63
CA HIS A 98 -25.86 13.93 5.45
C HIS A 98 -25.53 13.13 4.19
N LEU A 99 -24.94 11.94 4.34
CA LEU A 99 -24.62 11.05 3.24
C LEU A 99 -25.70 10.00 2.97
N ASN A 100 -26.75 9.91 3.80
CA ASN A 100 -27.77 8.88 3.75
C ASN A 100 -27.19 7.45 3.78
N ILE A 101 -26.18 7.25 4.63
CA ILE A 101 -25.50 5.96 4.82
C ILE A 101 -25.84 5.44 6.23
N LYS A 102 -26.22 4.16 6.33
CA LYS A 102 -26.46 3.52 7.62
C LYS A 102 -25.14 3.28 8.35
N SER A 103 -25.13 3.35 9.67
CA SER A 103 -23.92 3.23 10.50
C SER A 103 -23.15 1.93 10.31
N ASN A 104 -23.82 0.86 9.93
CA ASN A 104 -23.27 -0.49 9.75
C ASN A 104 -22.85 -0.77 8.29
N PHE A 105 -22.39 0.24 7.55
CA PHE A 105 -21.89 0.01 6.19
C PHE A 105 -20.63 -0.85 6.15
N SER A 106 -20.43 -1.59 5.07
CA SER A 106 -19.21 -2.35 4.80
C SER A 106 -18.39 -1.71 3.67
N ILE A 107 -17.11 -2.09 3.58
CA ILE A 107 -16.20 -1.59 2.55
C ILE A 107 -15.85 -2.73 1.60
N PHE A 108 -16.00 -2.48 0.29
CA PHE A 108 -15.61 -3.41 -0.76
C PHE A 108 -14.11 -3.31 -1.07
N ASP A 109 -13.45 -4.45 -1.08
CA ASP A 109 -12.11 -4.57 -1.64
C ASP A 109 -12.16 -4.68 -3.18
N GLU A 110 -11.00 -4.73 -3.84
CA GLU A 110 -10.91 -4.86 -5.30
C GLU A 110 -11.63 -6.11 -5.82
N HIS A 111 -11.56 -7.22 -5.09
CA HIS A 111 -12.23 -8.46 -5.47
C HIS A 111 -13.75 -8.34 -5.33
N ASP A 112 -14.22 -7.67 -4.28
CA ASP A 112 -15.63 -7.40 -4.05
C ASP A 112 -16.18 -6.49 -5.16
N GLN A 113 -15.43 -5.44 -5.54
CA GLN A 113 -15.76 -4.56 -6.68
C GLN A 113 -15.89 -5.34 -7.99
N MET A 114 -14.91 -6.22 -8.29
CA MET A 114 -14.96 -7.07 -9.49
C MET A 114 -16.16 -8.02 -9.49
N SER A 115 -16.50 -8.55 -8.32
CA SER A 115 -17.68 -9.43 -8.15
C SER A 115 -18.98 -8.67 -8.36
N ALA A 116 -19.07 -7.44 -7.84
CA ALA A 116 -20.22 -6.55 -8.06
C ALA A 116 -20.38 -6.19 -9.54
N LEU A 117 -19.29 -5.77 -10.21
CA LEU A 117 -19.29 -5.45 -11.63
C LEU A 117 -19.66 -6.65 -12.50
N LYS A 118 -19.17 -7.85 -12.17
CA LYS A 118 -19.57 -9.09 -12.85
C LYS A 118 -21.07 -9.35 -12.71
N HIS A 119 -21.62 -9.09 -11.53
CA HIS A 119 -23.05 -9.24 -11.29
C HIS A 119 -23.88 -8.23 -12.11
N ILE A 120 -23.45 -6.97 -12.16
CA ILE A 120 -24.14 -5.88 -12.87
C ILE A 120 -24.08 -6.07 -14.38
N THR A 121 -22.89 -6.36 -14.90
CA THR A 121 -22.66 -6.47 -16.35
C THR A 121 -23.13 -7.79 -16.94
N LYS A 122 -23.34 -8.84 -16.10
CA LYS A 122 -23.56 -10.23 -16.50
C LYS A 122 -22.46 -10.81 -17.40
N LYS A 123 -21.36 -10.09 -17.58
CA LYS A 123 -20.20 -10.53 -18.39
C LYS A 123 -19.17 -11.24 -17.51
N LYS A 124 -18.46 -12.21 -18.10
CA LYS A 124 -17.41 -12.99 -17.41
C LYS A 124 -16.00 -12.55 -17.78
N ASP A 125 -15.85 -11.69 -18.79
CA ASP A 125 -14.56 -11.24 -19.27
C ASP A 125 -13.88 -10.38 -18.21
N LYS A 126 -12.77 -10.89 -17.69
CA LYS A 126 -11.98 -10.23 -16.62
C LYS A 126 -11.31 -8.94 -17.10
N THR A 127 -10.92 -8.87 -18.38
CA THR A 127 -10.23 -7.70 -18.94
C THR A 127 -11.20 -6.53 -19.04
N PHE A 128 -12.40 -6.79 -19.57
CA PHE A 128 -13.48 -5.81 -19.63
C PHE A 128 -13.90 -5.29 -18.25
N LEU A 129 -14.07 -6.18 -17.27
CA LEU A 129 -14.42 -5.79 -15.90
C LEU A 129 -13.33 -4.93 -15.24
N LYS A 130 -12.05 -5.28 -15.45
CA LYS A 130 -10.92 -4.48 -14.96
C LYS A 130 -10.92 -3.09 -15.59
N THR A 131 -11.18 -2.98 -16.89
CA THR A 131 -11.24 -1.70 -17.60
C THR A 131 -12.34 -0.81 -17.02
N ILE A 132 -13.56 -1.34 -16.82
CA ILE A 132 -14.66 -0.59 -16.19
C ILE A 132 -14.24 -0.10 -14.78
N ARG A 133 -13.68 -0.98 -13.96
CA ARG A 133 -13.25 -0.63 -12.61
C ARG A 133 -12.22 0.51 -12.63
N ILE A 134 -11.21 0.43 -13.49
CA ILE A 134 -10.17 1.47 -13.62
C ILE A 134 -10.77 2.80 -14.06
N ILE A 135 -11.70 2.80 -15.02
CA ILE A 135 -12.35 4.02 -15.51
C ILE A 135 -13.21 4.65 -14.42
N ILE A 136 -13.99 3.85 -13.66
CA ILE A 136 -14.78 4.34 -12.53
C ILE A 136 -13.87 4.94 -11.45
N SER A 137 -12.79 4.27 -11.07
CA SER A 137 -11.82 4.77 -10.11
C SER A 137 -11.19 6.09 -10.58
N ASN A 138 -10.82 6.20 -11.87
CA ASN A 138 -10.30 7.43 -12.46
C ASN A 138 -11.31 8.58 -12.42
N TRP A 139 -12.59 8.31 -12.63
CA TRP A 139 -13.63 9.34 -12.53
C TRP A 139 -13.82 9.81 -11.08
N LYS A 140 -13.90 8.89 -10.12
CA LYS A 140 -13.97 9.24 -8.70
C LYS A 140 -12.75 10.09 -8.29
N ASN A 141 -11.55 9.68 -8.69
CA ASN A 141 -10.31 10.40 -8.41
C ASN A 141 -10.22 11.79 -9.07
N LYS A 142 -11.08 12.07 -10.08
CA LYS A 142 -11.24 13.38 -10.72
C LYS A 142 -12.48 14.15 -10.23
N LEU A 143 -13.12 13.72 -9.14
CA LEU A 143 -14.37 14.29 -8.62
C LEU A 143 -15.55 14.26 -9.60
N ILE A 144 -15.57 13.31 -10.51
CA ILE A 144 -16.66 13.11 -11.48
C ILE A 144 -17.62 12.07 -10.90
N ASN A 145 -18.84 12.50 -10.57
CA ASN A 145 -19.89 11.58 -10.13
C ASN A 145 -20.51 10.81 -11.31
N SER A 146 -21.37 9.83 -11.02
CA SER A 146 -21.96 8.97 -12.05
C SER A 146 -22.88 9.72 -13.04
N CYS A 147 -23.48 10.83 -12.63
CA CYS A 147 -24.30 11.68 -13.52
C CYS A 147 -23.42 12.54 -14.42
N ASP A 148 -22.33 13.11 -13.89
CA ASP A 148 -21.40 13.91 -14.66
C ASP A 148 -20.56 13.05 -15.62
N ALA A 149 -20.28 11.78 -15.25
CA ALA A 149 -19.60 10.84 -16.12
C ALA A 149 -20.34 10.60 -17.43
N THR A 150 -21.68 10.58 -17.42
CA THR A 150 -22.49 10.45 -18.65
C THR A 150 -22.38 11.66 -19.56
N LYS A 151 -22.24 12.88 -19.00
CA LYS A 151 -22.05 14.11 -19.75
C LYS A 151 -20.65 14.25 -20.32
N ASN A 152 -19.63 13.76 -19.59
CA ASN A 152 -18.23 13.90 -19.95
C ASN A 152 -17.68 12.76 -20.82
N ALA A 153 -18.45 11.69 -21.05
CA ALA A 153 -18.03 10.54 -21.83
C ALA A 153 -17.93 10.88 -23.33
N ARG A 154 -16.72 10.77 -23.89
CA ARG A 154 -16.43 11.12 -25.30
C ARG A 154 -16.43 9.91 -26.22
N SER A 155 -15.94 8.76 -25.76
CA SER A 155 -15.86 7.52 -26.53
C SER A 155 -17.04 6.58 -26.26
N VAL A 156 -17.31 5.66 -27.20
CA VAL A 156 -18.32 4.60 -27.00
C VAL A 156 -18.02 3.76 -25.75
N LEU A 157 -16.73 3.47 -25.51
CA LEU A 157 -16.27 2.76 -24.32
C LEU A 157 -16.63 3.55 -23.05
N GLU A 158 -16.33 4.84 -23.01
CA GLU A 158 -16.64 5.68 -21.86
C GLU A 158 -18.14 5.81 -21.60
N LYS A 159 -18.96 5.94 -22.66
CA LYS A 159 -20.44 5.96 -22.54
C LYS A 159 -20.96 4.68 -21.88
N ASN A 160 -20.47 3.51 -22.32
CA ASN A 160 -20.80 2.24 -21.71
C ASN A 160 -20.33 2.16 -20.25
N CYS A 161 -19.12 2.62 -19.95
CA CYS A 161 -18.60 2.65 -18.58
C CYS A 161 -19.40 3.60 -17.68
N ALA A 162 -19.86 4.75 -18.19
CA ALA A 162 -20.70 5.70 -17.44
C ALA A 162 -22.06 5.07 -17.08
N TYR A 163 -22.67 4.31 -18.01
CA TYR A 163 -23.87 3.55 -17.73
C TYR A 163 -23.64 2.53 -16.60
N TYR A 164 -22.56 1.74 -16.67
CA TYR A 164 -22.22 0.79 -15.62
C TYR A 164 -21.83 1.48 -14.30
N TYR A 165 -21.24 2.66 -14.34
CA TYR A 165 -20.94 3.44 -13.15
C TYR A 165 -22.20 3.83 -12.39
N LYS A 166 -23.24 4.29 -13.09
CA LYS A 166 -24.54 4.60 -12.48
C LYS A 166 -25.16 3.38 -11.83
N LEU A 167 -25.15 2.21 -12.49
CA LEU A 167 -25.66 0.96 -11.93
C LEU A 167 -24.83 0.50 -10.73
N TYR A 168 -23.51 0.66 -10.80
CA TYR A 168 -22.59 0.29 -9.72
C TYR A 168 -22.82 1.13 -8.47
N GLN A 169 -22.99 2.44 -8.58
CA GLN A 169 -23.31 3.32 -7.46
C GLN A 169 -24.67 2.96 -6.83
N SER A 170 -25.67 2.69 -7.66
CA SER A 170 -26.98 2.23 -7.17
C SER A 170 -26.88 0.90 -6.42
N TYR A 171 -26.03 -0.03 -6.91
CA TYR A 171 -25.77 -1.31 -6.25
C TYR A 171 -25.05 -1.12 -4.91
N LEU A 172 -23.99 -0.31 -4.83
CA LEU A 172 -23.31 0.01 -3.58
C LEU A 172 -24.30 0.58 -2.54
N LYS A 173 -25.14 1.51 -2.96
CA LYS A 173 -26.16 2.10 -2.08
C LYS A 173 -27.18 1.07 -1.59
N SER A 174 -27.65 0.16 -2.44
CA SER A 174 -28.61 -0.89 -2.03
C SER A 174 -28.00 -1.87 -1.03
N CYS A 175 -26.72 -2.19 -1.17
CA CYS A 175 -26.00 -3.06 -0.26
C CYS A 175 -25.50 -2.34 1.02
N ASN A 176 -25.72 -1.04 1.16
CA ASN A 176 -25.13 -0.20 2.21
C ASN A 176 -23.62 -0.40 2.30
N THR A 177 -22.94 -0.28 1.16
CA THR A 177 -21.49 -0.50 1.05
C THR A 177 -20.83 0.66 0.34
N LEU A 178 -19.56 0.86 0.65
CA LEU A 178 -18.68 1.84 0.00
C LEU A 178 -17.49 1.11 -0.61
N ASP A 179 -16.92 1.64 -1.67
CA ASP A 179 -15.63 1.16 -2.13
C ASP A 179 -14.47 2.02 -1.59
N PHE A 180 -13.25 1.63 -1.91
CA PHE A 180 -12.06 2.33 -1.43
C PHE A 180 -11.99 3.79 -1.90
N ASP A 181 -12.37 4.05 -3.15
CA ASP A 181 -12.37 5.40 -3.71
C ASP A 181 -13.42 6.28 -3.03
N ASP A 182 -14.58 5.71 -2.65
CA ASP A 182 -15.66 6.42 -1.94
C ASP A 182 -15.19 6.99 -0.60
N LEU A 183 -14.21 6.39 0.05
CA LEU A 183 -13.70 6.87 1.33
C LEU A 183 -13.09 8.28 1.25
N VAL A 184 -12.60 8.67 0.08
CA VAL A 184 -12.08 10.03 -0.15
C VAL A 184 -13.08 10.84 -0.99
N PHE A 185 -13.76 10.19 -1.94
CA PHE A 185 -14.70 10.84 -2.86
C PHE A 185 -15.90 11.46 -2.13
N LEU A 186 -16.58 10.69 -1.28
CA LEU A 186 -17.79 11.17 -0.61
C LEU A 186 -17.53 12.33 0.36
N PRO A 187 -16.50 12.28 1.24
CA PRO A 187 -16.17 13.41 2.09
C PRO A 187 -15.83 14.68 1.30
N THR A 188 -15.05 14.53 0.22
CA THR A 188 -14.66 15.66 -0.61
C THR A 188 -15.88 16.29 -1.29
N LEU A 189 -16.77 15.46 -1.85
CA LEU A 189 -18.00 15.92 -2.45
C LEU A 189 -18.94 16.59 -1.44
N LEU A 190 -19.06 16.00 -0.23
CA LEU A 190 -19.89 16.54 0.86
C LEU A 190 -19.40 17.94 1.28
N LEU A 191 -18.10 18.08 1.53
CA LEU A 191 -17.50 19.36 1.96
C LEU A 191 -17.53 20.41 0.85
N LYS A 192 -17.45 19.98 -0.42
CA LYS A 192 -17.58 20.88 -1.57
C LYS A 192 -18.99 21.46 -1.67
N ASN A 193 -20.03 20.64 -1.45
CA ASN A 193 -21.41 21.00 -1.66
C ASN A 193 -22.08 21.62 -0.41
N ASN A 194 -21.47 21.48 0.79
CA ASN A 194 -22.05 21.95 2.04
C ASN A 194 -21.08 22.87 2.79
N ALA A 195 -21.30 24.16 2.70
CA ALA A 195 -20.45 25.18 3.33
C ALA A 195 -20.48 25.14 4.87
N THR A 196 -21.61 24.76 5.48
CA THR A 196 -21.71 24.67 6.93
C THR A 196 -20.89 23.53 7.49
N LEU A 197 -20.94 22.36 6.85
CA LEU A 197 -20.09 21.23 7.21
C LEU A 197 -18.61 21.50 6.94
N ARG A 198 -18.29 22.16 5.84
CA ARG A 198 -16.92 22.59 5.54
C ARG A 198 -16.38 23.46 6.69
N LYS A 199 -17.09 24.52 7.10
CA LYS A 199 -16.70 25.39 8.23
C LYS A 199 -16.57 24.62 9.54
N LYS A 200 -17.47 23.66 9.81
CA LYS A 200 -17.36 22.77 10.99
C LYS A 200 -16.02 22.04 11.01
N TRP A 201 -15.64 21.41 9.88
CA TRP A 201 -14.39 20.67 9.78
C TRP A 201 -13.15 21.56 9.79
N GLU A 202 -13.17 22.73 9.15
CA GLU A 202 -12.11 23.74 9.23
C GLU A 202 -11.88 24.24 10.66
N ASN A 203 -12.96 24.44 11.42
CA ASN A 203 -12.86 24.82 12.82
C ASN A 203 -12.31 23.70 13.70
N HIS A 204 -12.53 22.46 13.32
CA HIS A 204 -11.99 21.29 14.00
C HIS A 204 -10.51 21.06 13.67
N ILE A 205 -10.10 21.30 12.43
CA ILE A 205 -8.72 21.10 11.95
C ILE A 205 -7.99 22.46 11.96
N LYS A 206 -7.30 22.76 13.07
CA LYS A 206 -6.55 24.03 13.19
C LYS A 206 -5.16 23.95 12.57
N TYR A 207 -4.61 22.75 12.44
CA TYR A 207 -3.33 22.52 11.77
C TYR A 207 -3.32 21.20 11.03
N LEU A 208 -3.05 21.25 9.72
CA LEU A 208 -2.95 20.07 8.87
C LEU A 208 -1.50 19.84 8.43
N LEU A 209 -0.99 18.63 8.67
CA LEU A 209 0.31 18.17 8.17
C LEU A 209 0.07 17.04 7.17
N VAL A 210 0.76 17.08 6.04
CA VAL A 210 0.68 16.02 5.02
C VAL A 210 2.09 15.56 4.68
N ASP A 211 2.35 14.28 4.88
CA ASP A 211 3.61 13.62 4.47
C ASP A 211 3.45 12.96 3.11
N GLU A 212 4.55 12.82 2.39
CA GLU A 212 4.62 12.23 1.04
C GLU A 212 3.64 12.90 0.04
N TYR A 213 3.60 14.26 0.06
CA TYR A 213 2.66 15.05 -0.73
C TYR A 213 2.73 14.76 -2.24
N GLN A 214 3.89 14.36 -2.77
CA GLN A 214 4.08 14.01 -4.18
C GLN A 214 3.25 12.81 -4.63
N ASP A 215 2.76 11.98 -3.70
CA ASP A 215 1.95 10.81 -4.04
C ASP A 215 0.44 11.11 -4.02
N THR A 216 0.06 12.35 -3.74
CA THR A 216 -1.35 12.75 -3.71
C THR A 216 -1.96 12.79 -5.12
N ASN A 217 -3.21 12.32 -5.22
CA ASN A 217 -4.03 12.48 -6.40
C ASN A 217 -4.87 13.78 -6.34
N LEU A 218 -5.64 14.07 -7.39
CA LEU A 218 -6.41 15.32 -7.48
C LEU A 218 -7.45 15.44 -6.35
N ILE A 219 -8.16 14.35 -6.04
CA ILE A 219 -9.22 14.38 -5.01
C ILE A 219 -8.65 14.60 -3.61
N GLN A 220 -7.47 14.04 -3.32
CA GLN A 220 -6.78 14.27 -2.05
C GLN A 220 -6.31 15.72 -1.94
N TYR A 221 -5.81 16.29 -3.03
CA TYR A 221 -5.49 17.70 -3.11
C TYR A 221 -6.71 18.60 -2.86
N GLU A 222 -7.83 18.32 -3.51
CA GLU A 222 -9.10 19.04 -3.29
C GLU A 222 -9.59 18.90 -1.85
N LEU A 223 -9.46 17.73 -1.25
CA LEU A 223 -9.80 17.53 0.17
C LEU A 223 -8.93 18.41 1.08
N ILE A 224 -7.60 18.47 0.86
CA ILE A 224 -6.69 19.36 1.58
C ILE A 224 -7.16 20.81 1.46
N LYS A 225 -7.50 21.25 0.25
CA LYS A 225 -7.96 22.60 -0.06
C LYS A 225 -9.25 22.94 0.68
N LEU A 226 -10.26 22.05 0.63
CA LEU A 226 -11.54 22.21 1.30
C LEU A 226 -11.45 22.23 2.83
N LEU A 227 -10.44 21.60 3.42
CA LEU A 227 -10.18 21.60 4.85
C LEU A 227 -9.38 22.84 5.32
N ASN A 228 -8.94 23.72 4.41
CA ASN A 228 -8.08 24.86 4.69
C ASN A 228 -8.47 26.10 3.86
N THR A 229 -9.76 26.43 3.76
CA THR A 229 -10.20 27.61 2.98
C THR A 229 -9.95 28.91 3.72
N ASP A 230 -10.38 29.04 4.97
CA ASP A 230 -10.28 30.28 5.75
C ASP A 230 -9.11 30.29 6.73
N ASN A 231 -8.79 29.15 7.37
CA ASN A 231 -7.68 28.97 8.30
C ASN A 231 -6.51 28.26 7.61
N ILE A 232 -5.72 29.01 6.85
CA ILE A 232 -4.67 28.47 5.97
C ILE A 232 -3.41 28.10 6.76
N ASN A 233 -3.51 27.18 7.73
CA ASN A 233 -2.37 26.68 8.49
C ASN A 233 -2.11 25.22 8.16
N PHE A 234 -1.31 24.99 7.15
CA PHE A 234 -0.90 23.64 6.81
C PHE A 234 0.59 23.53 6.48
N THR A 235 1.11 22.35 6.63
CA THR A 235 2.46 22.01 6.17
C THR A 235 2.40 20.74 5.31
N LEU A 236 2.78 20.87 4.06
CA LEU A 236 2.95 19.77 3.13
C LEU A 236 4.43 19.42 3.05
N VAL A 237 4.76 18.14 3.16
CA VAL A 237 6.13 17.65 3.06
C VAL A 237 6.22 16.64 1.92
N GLY A 238 7.15 16.85 1.02
CA GLY A 238 7.26 15.96 -0.14
C GLY A 238 8.56 16.12 -0.91
N ASP A 239 8.73 15.20 -1.86
CA ASP A 239 9.84 15.13 -2.79
C ASP A 239 9.33 14.77 -4.18
N ASP A 240 9.26 15.71 -5.10
CA ASP A 240 8.78 15.49 -6.47
C ASP A 240 9.60 14.41 -7.21
N ASP A 241 10.88 14.23 -6.86
CA ASP A 241 11.76 13.21 -7.42
C ASP A 241 11.45 11.79 -6.88
N GLN A 242 10.62 11.66 -5.84
CA GLN A 242 10.16 10.39 -5.30
C GLN A 242 8.70 10.05 -5.64
N SER A 243 8.10 10.75 -6.62
CA SER A 243 6.75 10.43 -7.12
C SER A 243 6.79 9.23 -8.06
N ILE A 244 6.38 8.06 -7.55
CA ILE A 244 6.44 6.76 -8.24
C ILE A 244 5.09 6.00 -8.24
N TYR A 245 3.98 6.70 -8.00
CA TYR A 245 2.64 6.12 -7.92
C TYR A 245 1.65 6.76 -8.91
N SER A 246 2.10 7.16 -10.13
CA SER A 246 1.20 7.72 -11.15
C SER A 246 0.11 6.71 -11.56
N TRP A 247 0.43 5.43 -11.56
CA TRP A 247 -0.52 4.34 -11.79
C TRP A 247 -1.64 4.22 -10.73
N ARG A 248 -1.44 4.84 -9.54
CA ARG A 248 -2.47 5.04 -8.50
C ARG A 248 -3.14 6.41 -8.57
N GLY A 249 -2.84 7.20 -9.59
CA GLY A 249 -3.39 8.54 -9.81
C GLY A 249 -2.60 9.68 -9.17
N ALA A 250 -1.41 9.42 -8.61
CA ALA A 250 -0.52 10.47 -8.12
C ALA A 250 -0.17 11.46 -9.24
N ARG A 251 -0.11 12.75 -8.90
CA ARG A 251 0.15 13.81 -9.85
C ARG A 251 1.21 14.78 -9.36
N THR A 252 2.35 14.79 -10.01
CA THR A 252 3.40 15.81 -9.76
C THR A 252 2.91 17.22 -10.05
N HIS A 253 1.93 17.35 -10.95
CA HIS A 253 1.29 18.64 -11.27
C HIS A 253 0.58 19.30 -10.06
N ASN A 254 0.28 18.54 -8.99
CA ASN A 254 -0.30 19.10 -7.77
C ASN A 254 0.62 20.15 -7.12
N PHE A 255 1.93 20.08 -7.32
CA PHE A 255 2.88 21.11 -6.86
C PHE A 255 2.67 22.44 -7.59
N SER A 256 2.41 22.42 -8.88
CA SER A 256 2.13 23.65 -9.63
C SER A 256 0.76 24.25 -9.31
N LEU A 257 -0.26 23.39 -9.10
CA LEU A 257 -1.58 23.83 -8.64
C LEU A 257 -1.48 24.48 -7.25
N LEU A 258 -0.72 23.88 -6.34
CA LEU A 258 -0.50 24.41 -4.99
C LEU A 258 0.09 25.84 -5.03
N LYS A 259 1.10 26.07 -5.87
CA LYS A 259 1.71 27.40 -6.02
C LYS A 259 0.73 28.42 -6.61
N LYS A 260 -0.15 27.97 -7.52
CA LYS A 260 -1.19 28.82 -8.12
C LYS A 260 -2.29 29.17 -7.10
N ASP A 261 -2.77 28.17 -6.35
CA ASP A 261 -3.88 28.35 -5.40
C ASP A 261 -3.45 29.09 -4.13
N TYR A 262 -2.16 29.02 -3.77
CA TYR A 262 -1.57 29.69 -2.59
C TYR A 262 -0.37 30.57 -2.97
N PRO A 263 -0.60 31.81 -3.47
CA PRO A 263 0.49 32.71 -3.88
C PRO A 263 1.50 33.05 -2.75
N LYS A 264 1.04 33.05 -1.49
CA LYS A 264 1.85 33.30 -0.27
C LYS A 264 2.49 32.02 0.28
N LEU A 265 2.60 30.96 -0.52
CA LEU A 265 3.18 29.68 -0.12
C LEU A 265 4.65 29.84 0.29
N ASN A 266 4.97 29.50 1.53
CA ASN A 266 6.33 29.47 2.03
C ASN A 266 7.00 28.14 1.63
N VAL A 267 8.03 28.19 0.81
CA VAL A 267 8.74 27.00 0.31
C VAL A 267 10.09 26.88 1.01
N ILE A 268 10.29 25.81 1.77
CA ILE A 268 11.53 25.53 2.50
C ILE A 268 12.17 24.26 1.92
N LYS A 269 13.45 24.36 1.49
CA LYS A 269 14.17 23.23 0.93
C LYS A 269 15.04 22.56 1.99
N LEU A 270 14.95 21.22 2.06
CA LEU A 270 15.81 20.38 2.89
C LEU A 270 16.72 19.57 1.97
N GLU A 271 17.92 20.07 1.71
CA GLU A 271 18.89 19.52 0.75
C GLU A 271 20.00 18.73 1.43
N HIS A 272 20.19 18.88 2.75
CA HIS A 272 21.20 18.14 3.50
C HIS A 272 20.73 16.70 3.76
N ASN A 273 21.44 15.74 3.19
CA ASN A 273 21.18 14.30 3.34
C ASN A 273 22.03 13.73 4.48
N TYR A 274 21.39 12.95 5.36
CA TYR A 274 22.01 12.28 6.52
C TYR A 274 22.08 10.77 6.36
N ARG A 275 21.75 10.23 5.18
CA ARG A 275 21.61 8.80 4.93
C ARG A 275 22.76 8.23 4.12
N SER A 276 23.03 8.80 2.97
CA SER A 276 23.84 8.19 1.92
C SER A 276 25.20 8.85 1.80
N SER A 277 26.22 8.07 1.40
CA SER A 277 27.55 8.57 1.08
C SER A 277 27.50 9.59 -0.06
N GLY A 278 28.51 10.47 -0.13
CA GLY A 278 28.56 11.56 -1.11
C GLY A 278 28.49 11.08 -2.57
N ARG A 279 29.15 9.94 -2.88
CA ARG A 279 29.13 9.36 -4.24
C ARG A 279 27.76 8.88 -4.66
N ILE A 280 27.04 8.18 -3.79
CA ILE A 280 25.66 7.73 -4.05
C ILE A 280 24.77 8.94 -4.36
N LEU A 281 24.90 10.02 -3.61
CA LEU A 281 24.11 11.24 -3.84
C LEU A 281 24.47 11.92 -5.15
N ARG A 282 25.76 12.02 -5.48
CA ARG A 282 26.20 12.61 -6.76
C ARG A 282 25.61 11.87 -7.94
N VAL A 283 25.66 10.53 -7.90
CA VAL A 283 25.09 9.68 -8.96
C VAL A 283 23.57 9.84 -9.02
N ALA A 284 22.89 9.86 -7.88
CA ALA A 284 21.44 10.08 -7.82
C ALA A 284 21.04 11.47 -8.37
N ASN A 285 21.77 12.54 -7.99
CA ASN A 285 21.53 13.90 -8.50
C ASN A 285 21.71 13.98 -10.02
N ILE A 286 22.75 13.35 -10.57
CA ILE A 286 23.01 13.37 -12.02
C ILE A 286 21.90 12.63 -12.76
N LEU A 287 21.50 11.45 -12.28
CA LEU A 287 20.40 10.69 -12.88
C LEU A 287 19.12 11.52 -12.94
N ILE A 288 18.72 12.09 -11.81
CA ILE A 288 17.43 12.77 -11.71
C ILE A 288 17.38 14.13 -12.41
N LYS A 289 18.54 14.77 -12.65
CA LYS A 289 18.62 16.01 -13.44
C LYS A 289 18.05 15.89 -14.86
N ASN A 290 17.98 14.67 -15.40
CA ASN A 290 17.40 14.42 -16.73
C ASN A 290 15.85 14.49 -16.73
N ASN A 291 15.21 14.61 -15.57
CA ASN A 291 13.77 14.82 -15.48
C ASN A 291 13.41 16.32 -15.42
N PRO A 292 12.20 16.71 -15.86
CA PRO A 292 11.70 18.05 -15.61
C PRO A 292 11.41 18.26 -14.12
N HIS A 293 11.83 19.39 -13.57
CA HIS A 293 11.64 19.73 -12.15
C HIS A 293 10.77 20.97 -11.99
N PHE A 294 9.81 20.93 -11.07
CA PHE A 294 9.05 22.13 -10.66
C PHE A 294 9.89 23.02 -9.72
N PHE A 295 10.75 22.41 -8.91
CA PHE A 295 11.63 23.08 -7.97
C PHE A 295 13.05 22.55 -8.09
N LYS A 296 13.99 23.40 -8.43
CA LYS A 296 15.41 23.01 -8.44
C LYS A 296 15.90 22.75 -7.02
N LYS A 297 16.47 21.58 -6.78
CA LYS A 297 17.11 21.17 -5.52
C LYS A 297 18.31 20.28 -5.85
N GLU A 298 19.29 20.29 -4.98
CA GLU A 298 20.48 19.45 -5.09
C GLU A 298 20.82 18.88 -3.71
N LEU A 299 20.88 17.55 -3.61
CA LEU A 299 21.21 16.90 -2.36
C LEU A 299 22.72 16.91 -2.14
N PHE A 300 23.15 17.24 -0.92
CA PHE A 300 24.53 17.15 -0.48
C PHE A 300 24.63 16.45 0.88
N SER A 301 25.76 15.86 1.18
CA SER A 301 26.02 15.18 2.45
C SER A 301 27.40 15.56 2.99
N ASN A 302 27.49 15.61 4.31
CA ASN A 302 28.78 15.75 5.02
C ASN A 302 29.36 14.37 5.39
N LEU A 303 28.72 13.28 4.98
CA LEU A 303 29.25 11.94 5.14
C LEU A 303 30.41 11.70 4.16
N GLU A 304 31.21 10.67 4.43
CA GLU A 304 32.30 10.27 3.54
C GLU A 304 31.83 10.12 2.09
N TYR A 305 32.74 10.38 1.14
CA TYR A 305 32.42 10.29 -0.29
C TYR A 305 32.00 8.85 -0.69
N GLY A 306 32.61 7.85 -0.08
CA GLY A 306 32.30 6.44 -0.26
C GLY A 306 32.96 5.78 -1.47
N PRO A 307 32.89 4.43 -1.56
CA PRO A 307 33.50 3.67 -2.65
C PRO A 307 32.75 3.84 -3.98
N SER A 308 33.40 3.47 -5.08
CA SER A 308 32.82 3.47 -6.43
C SER A 308 31.60 2.53 -6.50
N ILE A 309 30.62 2.91 -7.31
CA ILE A 309 29.43 2.08 -7.53
C ILE A 309 29.81 0.91 -8.44
N ASN A 310 29.58 -0.31 -7.96
CA ASN A 310 29.92 -1.51 -8.68
C ASN A 310 28.85 -1.88 -9.71
N ILE A 311 29.24 -2.00 -10.99
CA ILE A 311 28.40 -2.49 -12.06
C ILE A 311 28.76 -3.96 -12.34
N ILE A 312 27.81 -4.86 -12.15
CA ILE A 312 27.94 -6.31 -12.35
C ILE A 312 27.30 -6.68 -13.69
N SER A 313 28.13 -7.09 -14.65
CA SER A 313 27.68 -7.64 -15.93
C SER A 313 27.63 -9.15 -15.84
N ALA A 314 26.51 -9.76 -16.21
CA ALA A 314 26.30 -11.20 -16.24
C ALA A 314 25.90 -11.68 -17.63
N LYS A 315 26.21 -12.95 -17.97
CA LYS A 315 25.78 -13.55 -19.23
C LYS A 315 24.27 -13.80 -19.26
N ASN A 316 23.74 -14.31 -18.15
CA ASN A 316 22.33 -14.61 -17.98
C ASN A 316 21.88 -14.33 -16.53
N GLU A 317 20.58 -14.51 -16.27
CA GLU A 317 19.97 -14.24 -14.98
C GLU A 317 20.45 -15.17 -13.84
N GLU A 318 20.84 -16.42 -14.15
CA GLU A 318 21.40 -17.32 -13.12
C GLU A 318 22.82 -16.89 -12.72
N GLU A 319 23.62 -16.45 -13.69
CA GLU A 319 24.94 -15.90 -13.40
C GLU A 319 24.83 -14.57 -12.65
N GLU A 320 23.86 -13.71 -12.99
CA GLU A 320 23.57 -12.47 -12.25
C GLU A 320 23.32 -12.78 -10.77
N ALA A 321 22.42 -13.72 -10.48
CA ALA A 321 22.12 -14.12 -9.11
C ALA A 321 23.36 -14.68 -8.39
N ARG A 322 24.14 -15.56 -9.07
CA ARG A 322 25.38 -16.12 -8.52
C ARG A 322 26.41 -15.05 -8.19
N LEU A 323 26.61 -14.06 -9.06
CA LEU A 323 27.57 -12.98 -8.86
C LEU A 323 27.13 -12.05 -7.72
N VAL A 324 25.85 -11.71 -7.65
CA VAL A 324 25.29 -10.90 -6.54
C VAL A 324 25.48 -11.60 -5.20
N LEU A 325 25.14 -12.88 -5.11
CA LEU A 325 25.31 -13.66 -3.88
C LEU A 325 26.79 -13.77 -3.48
N LYS A 326 27.67 -14.00 -4.46
CA LYS A 326 29.13 -14.03 -4.23
C LYS A 326 29.61 -12.71 -3.63
N ASN A 327 29.15 -11.57 -4.18
CA ASN A 327 29.49 -10.25 -3.63
C ASN A 327 28.97 -10.07 -2.21
N ILE A 328 27.72 -10.48 -1.91
CA ILE A 328 27.15 -10.42 -0.54
C ILE A 328 28.00 -11.23 0.44
N LEU A 329 28.34 -12.47 0.09
CA LEU A 329 29.13 -13.34 0.96
C LEU A 329 30.55 -12.81 1.17
N ALA A 330 31.24 -12.39 0.10
CA ALA A 330 32.57 -11.81 0.18
C ALA A 330 32.59 -10.53 1.03
N HIS A 331 31.64 -9.63 0.77
CA HIS A 331 31.51 -8.37 1.50
C HIS A 331 31.20 -8.61 2.98
N LYS A 332 30.27 -9.53 3.29
CA LYS A 332 29.93 -9.91 4.66
C LYS A 332 31.13 -10.41 5.43
N SER A 333 31.92 -11.27 4.81
CA SER A 333 33.11 -11.84 5.42
C SER A 333 34.19 -10.80 5.70
N LEU A 334 34.40 -9.87 4.76
CA LEU A 334 35.44 -8.82 4.87
C LEU A 334 35.05 -7.75 5.91
N ASN A 335 33.80 -7.34 5.95
CA ASN A 335 33.34 -6.20 6.75
C ASN A 335 32.58 -6.61 8.03
N LYS A 336 32.49 -7.89 8.35
CA LYS A 336 31.78 -8.44 9.53
C LYS A 336 30.34 -7.89 9.67
N THR A 337 29.64 -7.76 8.54
CA THR A 337 28.27 -7.22 8.48
C THR A 337 27.21 -8.31 8.69
N GLU A 338 25.98 -7.90 8.99
CA GLU A 338 24.84 -8.77 9.17
C GLU A 338 24.02 -8.91 7.89
N TYR A 339 23.28 -10.03 7.70
CA TYR A 339 22.43 -10.22 6.51
C TYR A 339 21.33 -9.18 6.39
N GLN A 340 20.83 -8.64 7.48
CA GLN A 340 19.83 -7.55 7.49
C GLN A 340 20.33 -6.22 6.91
N ASP A 341 21.66 -6.04 6.77
CA ASP A 341 22.26 -4.85 6.17
C ASP A 341 22.12 -4.83 4.64
N TYR A 342 21.76 -5.97 4.03
CA TYR A 342 21.71 -6.15 2.58
C TYR A 342 20.27 -6.15 2.06
N ALA A 343 20.05 -5.42 0.97
CA ALA A 343 18.79 -5.48 0.22
C ALA A 343 19.06 -5.77 -1.26
N ILE A 344 18.25 -6.65 -1.84
CA ILE A 344 18.18 -6.90 -3.28
C ILE A 344 16.89 -6.29 -3.79
N LEU A 345 17.01 -5.25 -4.61
CA LEU A 345 15.88 -4.49 -5.16
C LEU A 345 15.69 -4.84 -6.63
N TYR A 346 14.45 -5.07 -7.02
CA TYR A 346 14.08 -5.41 -8.39
C TYR A 346 12.82 -4.67 -8.85
N ARG A 347 12.63 -4.61 -10.17
CA ARG A 347 11.46 -3.93 -10.76
C ARG A 347 10.20 -4.81 -10.69
N ASN A 348 10.33 -6.08 -11.01
CA ASN A 348 9.22 -7.02 -11.14
C ASN A 348 9.38 -8.24 -10.22
N ASN A 349 8.27 -8.70 -9.62
CA ASN A 349 8.28 -9.82 -8.67
C ASN A 349 8.81 -11.15 -9.24
N TYR A 350 8.70 -11.38 -10.55
CA TYR A 350 9.22 -12.63 -11.14
C TYR A 350 10.74 -12.75 -11.01
N GLN A 351 11.48 -11.62 -10.94
CA GLN A 351 12.93 -11.59 -10.81
C GLN A 351 13.42 -12.18 -9.48
N SER A 352 12.60 -12.14 -8.41
CA SER A 352 12.99 -12.69 -7.10
C SER A 352 13.21 -14.20 -7.11
N LYS A 353 12.47 -14.95 -7.96
CA LYS A 353 12.43 -16.42 -7.91
C LYS A 353 13.79 -17.09 -8.10
N ILE A 354 14.64 -16.55 -8.97
CA ILE A 354 15.99 -17.08 -9.22
C ILE A 354 16.87 -16.79 -8.01
N PHE A 355 16.77 -15.59 -7.43
CA PHE A 355 17.50 -15.21 -6.24
C PHE A 355 17.05 -16.03 -5.03
N GLU A 356 15.75 -16.27 -4.86
CA GLU A 356 15.20 -17.13 -3.80
C GLU A 356 15.78 -18.55 -3.90
N LYS A 357 15.78 -19.16 -5.13
CA LYS A 357 16.37 -20.48 -5.38
C LYS A 357 17.85 -20.51 -5.00
N MET A 358 18.62 -19.50 -5.41
CA MET A 358 20.06 -19.44 -5.16
C MET A 358 20.38 -19.19 -3.67
N LEU A 359 19.64 -18.31 -2.99
CA LEU A 359 19.78 -18.04 -1.55
C LEU A 359 19.47 -19.30 -0.72
N LEU A 360 18.41 -20.04 -1.11
CA LEU A 360 18.05 -21.30 -0.46
C LEU A 360 19.17 -22.33 -0.61
N ASN A 361 19.69 -22.52 -1.83
CA ASN A 361 20.78 -23.46 -2.12
C ASN A 361 22.06 -23.13 -1.35
N SER A 362 22.33 -21.83 -1.17
CA SER A 362 23.50 -21.33 -0.42
C SER A 362 23.25 -21.25 1.09
N LYS A 363 22.08 -21.70 1.59
CA LYS A 363 21.68 -21.63 3.02
C LYS A 363 21.75 -20.23 3.61
N ILE A 364 21.54 -19.18 2.79
CA ILE A 364 21.52 -17.79 3.22
C ILE A 364 20.11 -17.44 3.65
N PRO A 365 19.89 -16.94 4.88
CA PRO A 365 18.57 -16.54 5.33
C PRO A 365 18.10 -15.30 4.57
N TYR A 366 16.89 -15.35 4.02
CA TYR A 366 16.31 -14.23 3.28
C TYR A 366 14.84 -14.00 3.64
N TYR A 367 14.37 -12.82 3.34
CA TYR A 367 12.98 -12.42 3.48
C TYR A 367 12.49 -11.71 2.23
N VAL A 368 11.42 -12.21 1.63
CA VAL A 368 10.82 -11.58 0.45
C VAL A 368 9.65 -10.72 0.89
N VAL A 369 9.77 -9.43 0.65
CA VAL A 369 8.67 -8.48 0.86
C VAL A 369 7.68 -8.66 -0.30
N THR A 370 6.69 -9.54 -0.09
CA THR A 370 5.63 -9.74 -1.07
C THR A 370 4.44 -8.85 -0.75
N ASN A 371 3.79 -8.32 -1.79
CA ASN A 371 2.52 -7.59 -1.66
C ASN A 371 1.34 -8.53 -1.33
N SER A 372 1.56 -9.83 -1.06
CA SER A 372 0.52 -10.74 -0.62
C SER A 372 0.21 -10.47 0.85
N SER A 373 -0.64 -9.49 1.09
CA SER A 373 -1.09 -9.16 2.43
C SER A 373 -1.74 -10.40 3.07
N PHE A 374 -1.52 -10.59 4.37
CA PHE A 374 -2.20 -11.60 5.17
C PHE A 374 -3.72 -11.60 4.91
N PHE A 375 -4.30 -10.41 4.72
CA PHE A 375 -5.72 -10.22 4.44
C PHE A 375 -6.17 -10.63 3.03
N LEU A 376 -5.23 -10.87 2.10
CA LEU A 376 -5.55 -11.38 0.75
C LEU A 376 -5.66 -12.90 0.70
N ARG A 377 -5.27 -13.62 1.75
CA ARG A 377 -5.35 -15.08 1.83
C ARG A 377 -6.80 -15.55 1.80
N PRO A 378 -7.12 -16.64 1.07
CA PRO A 378 -8.50 -17.09 0.89
C PRO A 378 -9.25 -17.33 2.21
N GLU A 379 -8.60 -18.02 3.16
CA GLU A 379 -9.15 -18.34 4.47
C GLU A 379 -9.50 -17.08 5.28
N ILE A 380 -8.64 -16.06 5.20
CA ILE A 380 -8.85 -14.78 5.89
C ILE A 380 -9.98 -13.98 5.24
N LYS A 381 -10.02 -13.96 3.90
CA LYS A 381 -11.11 -13.32 3.15
C LYS A 381 -12.46 -13.94 3.43
N ASP A 382 -12.51 -15.24 3.59
CA ASP A 382 -13.76 -15.94 3.89
C ASP A 382 -14.27 -15.56 5.29
N LEU A 383 -13.39 -15.55 6.30
CA LEU A 383 -13.75 -15.12 7.65
C LEU A 383 -14.16 -13.65 7.73
N LEU A 384 -13.41 -12.77 7.05
CA LEU A 384 -13.80 -11.36 6.97
C LEU A 384 -15.15 -11.17 6.30
N ALA A 385 -15.52 -12.00 5.31
CA ALA A 385 -16.83 -11.95 4.69
C ALA A 385 -17.94 -12.41 5.66
N TYR A 386 -17.70 -13.41 6.51
CA TYR A 386 -18.61 -13.77 7.59
C TYR A 386 -18.83 -12.61 8.56
N LEU A 387 -17.75 -11.99 9.02
CA LEU A 387 -17.81 -10.86 9.94
C LEU A 387 -18.49 -9.64 9.30
N LYS A 388 -18.22 -9.37 8.01
CA LYS A 388 -18.93 -8.33 7.25
C LYS A 388 -20.44 -8.58 7.21
N LEU A 389 -20.88 -9.81 6.91
CA LEU A 389 -22.30 -10.15 6.86
C LEU A 389 -22.99 -10.08 8.23
N ILE A 390 -22.29 -10.46 9.30
CA ILE A 390 -22.79 -10.35 10.66
C ILE A 390 -23.04 -8.89 11.04
N LEU A 391 -22.16 -7.99 10.66
CA LEU A 391 -22.27 -6.55 10.93
C LEU A 391 -23.26 -5.87 9.99
N ASN A 392 -23.19 -6.17 8.69
CA ASN A 392 -24.04 -5.61 7.64
C ASN A 392 -24.79 -6.71 6.88
N PRO A 393 -26.02 -7.06 7.28
CA PRO A 393 -26.84 -8.06 6.57
C PRO A 393 -27.20 -7.66 5.13
N ASN A 394 -27.04 -6.39 4.76
CA ASN A 394 -27.31 -5.91 3.41
C ASN A 394 -26.15 -6.13 2.44
N ASP A 395 -25.00 -6.67 2.92
CA ASP A 395 -23.83 -6.96 2.08
C ASP A 395 -24.06 -8.26 1.28
N ASP A 396 -24.70 -8.13 0.12
CA ASP A 396 -24.99 -9.25 -0.78
C ASP A 396 -23.73 -9.95 -1.31
N ILE A 397 -22.61 -9.24 -1.44
CA ILE A 397 -21.34 -9.85 -1.88
C ILE A 397 -20.76 -10.73 -0.77
N ALA A 398 -20.76 -10.26 0.46
CA ALA A 398 -20.34 -11.06 1.60
C ALA A 398 -21.25 -12.30 1.74
N PHE A 399 -22.57 -12.14 1.60
CA PHE A 399 -23.54 -13.24 1.61
C PHE A 399 -23.20 -14.30 0.55
N LEU A 400 -23.05 -13.90 -0.72
CA LEU A 400 -22.77 -14.82 -1.83
C LEU A 400 -21.43 -15.53 -1.68
N LYS A 401 -20.47 -14.89 -1.04
CA LYS A 401 -19.13 -15.46 -0.83
C LYS A 401 -19.12 -16.60 0.17
N ILE A 402 -19.93 -16.50 1.22
CA ILE A 402 -19.88 -17.43 2.36
C ILE A 402 -21.04 -18.45 2.40
N ILE A 403 -22.10 -18.26 1.61
CA ILE A 403 -23.30 -19.11 1.66
C ILE A 403 -22.97 -20.61 1.46
N ASN A 404 -21.96 -20.92 0.65
CA ASN A 404 -21.44 -22.28 0.41
C ASN A 404 -19.99 -22.48 0.89
N LYS A 405 -19.55 -21.75 1.86
CA LYS A 405 -18.22 -21.93 2.47
C LYS A 405 -18.34 -21.98 4.00
N PRO A 406 -18.35 -23.14 4.60
CA PRO A 406 -18.33 -24.51 4.06
C PRO A 406 -19.53 -24.87 3.16
N PRO A 407 -19.41 -25.93 2.35
CA PRO A 407 -20.49 -26.33 1.44
C PRO A 407 -21.78 -26.69 2.18
N ARG A 408 -22.90 -26.11 1.74
CA ARG A 408 -24.23 -26.33 2.33
C ARG A 408 -25.24 -26.91 1.32
N GLY A 409 -24.77 -27.23 0.10
CA GLY A 409 -25.65 -27.78 -0.93
C GLY A 409 -26.61 -26.77 -1.57
N ILE A 410 -26.33 -25.46 -1.42
CA ILE A 410 -27.11 -24.39 -2.06
C ILE A 410 -26.57 -24.16 -3.46
N GLY A 411 -27.19 -24.75 -4.47
CA GLY A 411 -26.75 -24.65 -5.86
C GLY A 411 -26.98 -23.29 -6.51
N ASN A 412 -26.37 -23.10 -7.69
CA ASN A 412 -26.51 -21.84 -8.45
C ASN A 412 -27.98 -21.55 -8.83
N ILE A 413 -28.80 -22.57 -9.07
CA ILE A 413 -30.23 -22.41 -9.38
C ILE A 413 -30.94 -21.74 -8.20
N THR A 414 -30.71 -22.23 -6.98
CA THR A 414 -31.30 -21.67 -5.75
C THR A 414 -30.84 -20.21 -5.55
N ILE A 415 -29.54 -19.94 -5.76
CA ILE A 415 -29.00 -18.58 -5.66
C ILE A 415 -29.62 -17.64 -6.70
N ASN A 416 -29.83 -18.10 -7.93
CA ASN A 416 -30.44 -17.28 -8.97
C ASN A 416 -31.93 -16.97 -8.65
N LYS A 417 -32.71 -17.96 -8.21
CA LYS A 417 -34.07 -17.75 -7.78
C LYS A 417 -34.15 -16.77 -6.59
N LEU A 418 -33.23 -16.89 -5.62
CA LEU A 418 -33.14 -15.96 -4.50
C LEU A 418 -32.81 -14.53 -4.98
N LYS A 419 -31.93 -14.37 -5.95
CA LYS A 419 -31.61 -13.05 -6.52
C LYS A 419 -32.79 -12.42 -7.25
N GLU A 420 -33.56 -13.20 -7.99
CA GLU A 420 -34.76 -12.72 -8.66
C GLU A 420 -35.82 -12.29 -7.64
N TRP A 421 -36.03 -13.09 -6.61
CA TRP A 421 -36.93 -12.77 -5.52
C TRP A 421 -36.54 -11.51 -4.76
N SER A 422 -35.27 -11.38 -4.44
CA SER A 422 -34.68 -10.19 -3.81
C SER A 422 -34.95 -8.92 -4.63
N LYS A 423 -34.83 -8.98 -5.97
CA LYS A 423 -35.09 -7.86 -6.87
C LYS A 423 -36.59 -7.46 -6.85
N ILE A 424 -37.49 -8.44 -6.90
CA ILE A 424 -38.94 -8.20 -6.85
C ILE A 424 -39.32 -7.52 -5.53
N ARG A 425 -38.77 -8.01 -4.42
CA ARG A 425 -39.05 -7.48 -3.08
C ARG A 425 -38.26 -6.23 -2.70
N LYS A 426 -37.26 -5.82 -3.51
CA LYS A 426 -36.34 -4.69 -3.22
C LYS A 426 -35.66 -4.81 -1.85
N LYS A 427 -35.29 -6.05 -1.45
CA LYS A 427 -34.63 -6.37 -0.18
C LYS A 427 -33.26 -7.01 -0.45
N SER A 428 -32.39 -7.03 0.56
CA SER A 428 -31.12 -7.76 0.49
C SER A 428 -31.33 -9.27 0.30
N LEU A 429 -30.31 -9.99 -0.15
CA LEU A 429 -30.36 -11.45 -0.26
C LEU A 429 -30.60 -12.11 1.10
N PHE A 430 -30.00 -11.56 2.16
CA PHE A 430 -30.16 -12.03 3.53
C PHE A 430 -31.60 -11.88 4.01
N ASP A 431 -32.21 -10.70 3.87
CA ASP A 431 -33.58 -10.45 4.30
C ASP A 431 -34.57 -11.22 3.44
N SER A 432 -34.33 -11.29 2.13
CA SER A 432 -35.15 -12.07 1.20
C SER A 432 -35.12 -13.57 1.49
N SER A 433 -34.01 -14.09 1.99
CA SER A 433 -33.88 -15.51 2.37
C SER A 433 -34.74 -15.91 3.56
N ASN A 434 -35.23 -14.94 4.31
CA ASN A 434 -36.12 -15.16 5.45
C ASN A 434 -37.63 -15.05 5.07
N ASP A 435 -37.94 -14.75 3.80
CA ASP A 435 -39.30 -14.55 3.32
C ASP A 435 -40.01 -15.91 3.10
N ILE A 436 -41.19 -16.06 3.68
CA ILE A 436 -41.98 -17.27 3.57
C ILE A 436 -42.36 -17.57 2.12
N GLY A 437 -42.58 -16.54 1.29
CA GLY A 437 -42.88 -16.68 -0.14
C GLY A 437 -41.86 -17.47 -0.93
N LEU A 438 -40.62 -17.50 -0.49
CA LEU A 438 -39.55 -18.28 -1.11
C LEU A 438 -39.75 -19.80 -1.03
N LYS A 439 -40.55 -20.28 -0.07
CA LYS A 439 -40.92 -21.69 0.08
C LYS A 439 -41.68 -22.22 -1.15
N PHE A 440 -42.45 -21.36 -1.83
CA PHE A 440 -43.17 -21.73 -3.05
C PHE A 440 -42.30 -21.78 -4.31
N ILE A 441 -41.11 -21.20 -4.26
CA ILE A 441 -40.22 -21.08 -5.42
C ILE A 441 -39.05 -22.07 -5.33
N LEU A 442 -38.61 -22.38 -4.11
CA LEU A 442 -37.51 -23.28 -3.83
C LEU A 442 -38.00 -24.69 -3.44
N THR A 443 -37.10 -25.67 -3.61
CA THR A 443 -37.36 -27.00 -3.02
C THR A 443 -37.29 -26.91 -1.51
N ASN A 444 -38.07 -27.75 -0.81
CA ASN A 444 -38.09 -27.79 0.66
C ASN A 444 -36.70 -27.95 1.26
N ARG A 445 -35.86 -28.78 0.65
CA ARG A 445 -34.47 -29.00 1.07
C ARG A 445 -33.66 -27.70 0.98
N SER A 446 -33.68 -27.02 -0.17
CA SER A 446 -32.95 -25.77 -0.36
C SER A 446 -33.43 -24.64 0.54
N PHE A 447 -34.75 -24.57 0.75
CA PHE A 447 -35.35 -23.58 1.65
C PHE A 447 -34.92 -23.80 3.11
N ASN A 448 -34.97 -25.04 3.60
CA ASN A 448 -34.57 -25.38 4.97
C ASN A 448 -33.08 -25.10 5.20
N THR A 449 -32.23 -25.52 4.27
CA THR A 449 -30.77 -25.24 4.37
C THR A 449 -30.47 -23.74 4.38
N LEU A 450 -31.20 -22.97 3.56
CA LEU A 450 -31.06 -21.50 3.55
C LEU A 450 -31.51 -20.90 4.88
N LYS A 451 -32.64 -21.37 5.44
CA LYS A 451 -33.17 -20.94 6.74
C LYS A 451 -32.22 -21.28 7.89
N GLU A 452 -31.58 -22.46 7.87
CA GLU A 452 -30.55 -22.84 8.85
C GLU A 452 -29.36 -21.89 8.80
N PHE A 453 -28.88 -21.57 7.60
CA PHE A 453 -27.78 -20.61 7.41
C PHE A 453 -28.14 -19.22 7.97
N ILE A 454 -29.33 -18.72 7.67
CA ILE A 454 -29.79 -17.42 8.18
C ILE A 454 -29.92 -17.44 9.71
N THR A 455 -30.42 -18.52 10.28
CA THR A 455 -30.57 -18.70 11.74
C THR A 455 -29.17 -18.70 12.41
N LEU A 456 -28.22 -19.40 11.81
CA LEU A 456 -26.81 -19.40 12.26
C LEU A 456 -26.23 -17.98 12.30
N ILE A 457 -26.37 -17.21 11.20
CA ILE A 457 -25.86 -15.84 11.15
C ILE A 457 -26.56 -14.92 12.16
N LYS A 458 -27.88 -15.06 12.32
CA LYS A 458 -28.65 -14.30 13.34
C LYS A 458 -28.19 -14.62 14.76
N LYS A 459 -27.93 -15.90 15.05
CA LYS A 459 -27.40 -16.33 16.34
C LYS A 459 -26.02 -15.75 16.58
N LEU A 460 -25.09 -15.93 15.63
CA LEU A 460 -23.73 -15.39 15.73
C LEU A 460 -23.74 -13.86 15.91
N ARG A 461 -24.64 -13.15 15.22
CA ARG A 461 -24.82 -11.72 15.39
C ARG A 461 -25.22 -11.37 16.82
N LYS A 462 -26.23 -12.06 17.37
CA LYS A 462 -26.69 -11.85 18.75
C LYS A 462 -25.56 -12.13 19.75
N ASP A 463 -24.86 -13.24 19.58
CA ASP A 463 -23.78 -13.66 20.47
C ASP A 463 -22.60 -12.67 20.44
N ILE A 464 -22.21 -12.17 19.25
CA ILE A 464 -21.14 -11.18 19.10
C ILE A 464 -21.50 -9.84 19.76
N TYR A 465 -22.77 -9.42 19.72
CA TYR A 465 -23.20 -8.20 20.43
C TYR A 465 -23.31 -8.40 21.94
N ALA A 466 -23.66 -9.60 22.40
CA ALA A 466 -23.80 -9.89 23.83
C ALA A 466 -22.44 -10.18 24.51
N GLN A 467 -21.67 -11.11 23.94
CA GLN A 467 -20.41 -11.60 24.49
C GLN A 467 -19.35 -11.80 23.38
N PRO A 468 -18.77 -10.69 22.88
CA PRO A 468 -17.94 -10.70 21.67
C PRO A 468 -16.79 -11.70 21.71
N MET A 469 -16.06 -11.79 22.84
CA MET A 469 -14.88 -12.65 22.97
C MET A 469 -15.24 -14.14 22.93
N LEU A 470 -16.28 -14.52 23.67
CA LEU A 470 -16.76 -15.90 23.70
C LEU A 470 -17.35 -16.29 22.32
N ALA A 471 -18.08 -15.38 21.70
CA ALA A 471 -18.64 -15.59 20.37
C ALA A 471 -17.56 -15.77 19.29
N LEU A 472 -16.47 -14.99 19.31
CA LEU A 472 -15.37 -15.13 18.38
C LEU A 472 -14.60 -16.44 18.57
N ASN A 473 -14.38 -16.88 19.82
CA ASN A 473 -13.72 -18.16 20.10
C ASN A 473 -14.53 -19.35 19.60
N ASN A 474 -15.87 -19.28 19.74
CA ASN A 474 -16.78 -20.32 19.29
C ASN A 474 -17.17 -20.18 17.80
N PHE A 475 -16.80 -19.11 17.14
CA PHE A 475 -17.21 -18.81 15.78
C PHE A 475 -16.79 -19.88 14.78
N ILE A 476 -15.51 -20.25 14.81
CA ILE A 476 -14.90 -21.21 13.85
C ILE A 476 -15.55 -22.60 13.96
N SER A 477 -15.77 -23.06 15.20
CA SER A 477 -16.44 -24.33 15.47
C SER A 477 -17.90 -24.29 15.02
N SER A 478 -18.62 -23.18 15.27
CA SER A 478 -20.03 -22.99 14.88
C SER A 478 -20.24 -23.08 13.37
N ILE A 479 -19.29 -22.57 12.57
CA ILE A 479 -19.37 -22.67 11.11
C ILE A 479 -18.70 -23.92 10.54
N LYS A 480 -18.06 -24.76 11.38
CA LYS A 480 -17.32 -25.98 11.00
C LYS A 480 -16.21 -25.70 9.96
N TYR A 481 -15.56 -24.55 10.06
CA TYR A 481 -14.63 -24.06 9.02
C TYR A 481 -13.34 -24.85 9.00
N GLU A 482 -12.80 -25.22 10.17
CA GLU A 482 -11.57 -26.00 10.32
C GLU A 482 -11.71 -27.40 9.68
N ALA A 483 -12.81 -28.09 9.99
CA ALA A 483 -13.10 -29.39 9.39
C ALA A 483 -13.21 -29.32 7.86
N TRP A 484 -13.70 -28.18 7.35
CA TRP A 484 -13.78 -27.95 5.91
C TRP A 484 -12.39 -27.69 5.30
N LEU A 485 -11.52 -26.91 5.94
CA LEU A 485 -10.14 -26.70 5.49
C LEU A 485 -9.37 -28.02 5.41
N LEU A 486 -9.48 -28.87 6.43
CA LEU A 486 -8.84 -30.20 6.48
C LEU A 486 -9.27 -31.10 5.31
N LYS A 487 -10.53 -31.01 4.86
CA LYS A 487 -11.03 -31.79 3.71
C LYS A 487 -10.62 -31.23 2.35
N ASN A 488 -10.48 -29.91 2.22
CA ASN A 488 -10.27 -29.26 0.93
C ASN A 488 -8.80 -29.03 0.55
N ILE A 489 -7.93 -28.89 1.54
CA ILE A 489 -6.51 -28.62 1.29
C ILE A 489 -5.74 -29.95 1.38
N LYS A 490 -5.36 -30.49 0.20
CA LYS A 490 -4.64 -31.78 0.12
C LYS A 490 -3.23 -31.75 0.78
N ASN A 491 -2.58 -30.61 0.79
CA ASN A 491 -1.24 -30.47 1.37
C ASN A 491 -1.36 -30.16 2.87
N LYS A 492 -0.96 -31.11 3.74
CA LYS A 492 -1.03 -31.00 5.20
C LYS A 492 -0.35 -29.72 5.73
N LYS A 493 0.86 -29.39 5.26
CA LYS A 493 1.59 -28.19 5.71
C LYS A 493 0.84 -26.89 5.36
N LEU A 494 0.26 -26.81 4.16
CA LEU A 494 -0.54 -25.64 3.78
C LEU A 494 -1.84 -25.53 4.59
N CYS A 495 -2.44 -26.67 4.93
CA CYS A 495 -3.64 -26.72 5.76
C CYS A 495 -3.36 -26.21 7.19
N GLU A 496 -2.28 -26.69 7.82
CA GLU A 496 -1.84 -26.23 9.14
C GLU A 496 -1.55 -24.72 9.14
N ILE A 497 -0.89 -24.21 8.09
CA ILE A 497 -0.65 -22.76 7.93
C ILE A 497 -1.96 -22.01 7.83
N SER A 498 -2.94 -22.49 7.05
CA SER A 498 -4.23 -21.83 6.89
C SER A 498 -5.04 -21.82 8.19
N ILE A 499 -5.04 -22.91 8.96
CA ILE A 499 -5.67 -22.98 10.26
C ILE A 499 -4.99 -22.01 11.24
N LYS A 500 -3.64 -22.02 11.29
CA LYS A 500 -2.87 -21.07 12.11
C LYS A 500 -3.21 -19.61 11.77
N ASN A 501 -3.35 -19.28 10.48
CA ASN A 501 -3.74 -17.93 10.04
C ASN A 501 -5.13 -17.52 10.56
N VAL A 502 -6.08 -18.45 10.57
CA VAL A 502 -7.41 -18.22 11.12
C VAL A 502 -7.34 -17.81 12.60
N TYR A 503 -6.60 -18.56 13.41
CA TYR A 503 -6.44 -18.24 14.83
C TYR A 503 -5.65 -16.95 15.07
N ILE A 504 -4.65 -16.65 14.23
CA ILE A 504 -3.93 -15.36 14.29
C ILE A 504 -4.91 -14.19 14.07
N LEU A 505 -5.80 -14.29 13.09
CA LEU A 505 -6.81 -13.25 12.85
C LEU A 505 -7.72 -13.05 14.06
N LEU A 506 -8.24 -14.15 14.64
CA LEU A 506 -9.12 -14.09 15.81
C LEU A 506 -8.41 -13.48 17.02
N ASN A 507 -7.17 -13.88 17.29
CA ASN A 507 -6.39 -13.31 18.38
C ASN A 507 -6.16 -11.80 18.20
N TRP A 508 -5.87 -11.34 16.96
CA TRP A 508 -5.74 -9.90 16.70
C TRP A 508 -7.04 -9.13 16.94
N ILE A 509 -8.19 -9.71 16.53
CA ILE A 509 -9.49 -9.10 16.82
C ILE A 509 -9.69 -9.00 18.33
N SER A 510 -9.40 -10.08 19.04
CA SER A 510 -9.51 -10.22 20.49
C SER A 510 -8.69 -9.16 21.22
N GLU A 511 -7.40 -9.06 20.93
CA GLU A 511 -6.49 -8.08 21.54
C GLU A 511 -6.92 -6.62 21.29
N LEU A 512 -7.48 -6.34 20.10
CA LEU A 512 -7.96 -5.01 19.76
C LEU A 512 -9.27 -4.67 20.49
N MET A 513 -10.11 -5.68 20.75
CA MET A 513 -11.35 -5.50 21.52
C MET A 513 -11.09 -5.29 23.00
N ASP A 514 -10.10 -5.98 23.59
CA ASP A 514 -9.77 -5.83 25.01
C ASP A 514 -9.20 -4.44 25.36
N LYS A 515 -8.57 -3.78 24.40
CA LYS A 515 -7.97 -2.44 24.58
C LYS A 515 -9.00 -1.31 24.62
N ASN A 516 -10.29 -1.58 24.39
CA ASN A 516 -11.32 -0.57 24.22
C ASN A 516 -12.60 -0.89 25.06
N LYS A 517 -13.22 0.13 25.64
CA LYS A 517 -14.37 -0.06 26.55
C LYS A 517 -15.71 -0.31 25.87
N ASP A 518 -15.94 0.19 24.64
CA ASP A 518 -17.20 0.01 23.90
C ASP A 518 -17.10 -1.11 22.85
N LYS A 519 -17.57 -2.31 23.23
CA LYS A 519 -17.27 -3.56 22.52
C LYS A 519 -17.96 -3.75 21.14
N SER A 520 -19.15 -3.20 20.91
CA SER A 520 -19.91 -3.46 19.67
C SER A 520 -19.58 -2.54 18.48
N ALA A 521 -19.36 -1.25 18.73
CA ALA A 521 -18.92 -0.30 17.70
C ALA A 521 -17.51 -0.61 17.23
N ILE A 522 -16.70 -1.19 18.09
CA ILE A 522 -15.29 -1.51 17.90
C ILE A 522 -15.07 -2.62 16.87
N LEU A 523 -15.92 -3.67 16.83
CA LEU A 523 -15.73 -4.75 15.86
C LEU A 523 -15.86 -4.25 14.41
N SER A 524 -16.82 -3.35 14.16
CA SER A 524 -16.95 -2.67 12.86
C SER A 524 -15.70 -1.88 12.51
N ASP A 525 -15.14 -1.17 13.50
CA ASP A 525 -13.93 -0.36 13.31
C ASP A 525 -12.69 -1.23 13.09
N ILE A 526 -12.56 -2.33 13.82
CA ILE A 526 -11.47 -3.31 13.66
C ILE A 526 -11.51 -3.95 12.27
N ILE A 527 -12.67 -4.40 11.82
CA ILE A 527 -12.81 -5.02 10.49
C ILE A 527 -12.52 -3.99 9.41
N THR A 528 -13.00 -2.77 9.57
CA THR A 528 -12.70 -1.67 8.66
C THR A 528 -11.20 -1.35 8.64
N GLN A 529 -10.55 -1.33 9.81
CA GLN A 529 -9.09 -1.19 9.89
C GLN A 529 -8.35 -2.30 9.16
N PHE A 530 -8.78 -3.57 9.28
CA PHE A 530 -8.15 -4.69 8.57
C PHE A 530 -8.30 -4.59 7.06
N ILE A 531 -9.44 -4.11 6.57
CA ILE A 531 -9.67 -3.86 5.14
C ILE A 531 -8.77 -2.73 4.64
N LEU A 532 -8.60 -1.68 5.44
CA LEU A 532 -7.70 -0.56 5.15
C LEU A 532 -6.21 -0.92 5.31
N GLN A 533 -5.89 -1.93 6.12
CA GLN A 533 -4.52 -2.34 6.45
C GLN A 533 -3.98 -3.42 5.51
N ASN A 534 -4.33 -3.40 4.21
CA ASN A 534 -3.77 -4.34 3.22
C ASN A 534 -2.23 -4.45 3.23
N ASP A 535 -1.53 -3.58 3.99
CA ASP A 535 -0.08 -3.50 4.10
C ASP A 535 0.50 -4.01 5.44
N LEU A 536 -0.27 -4.75 6.25
CA LEU A 536 0.24 -5.35 7.49
C LEU A 536 1.08 -6.62 7.22
N ASN A 537 2.10 -6.49 6.43
CA ASN A 537 3.22 -7.43 6.48
C ASN A 537 4.36 -6.68 7.14
N ASN A 538 4.74 -7.10 8.36
CA ASN A 538 6.12 -7.01 8.83
C ASN A 538 6.24 -6.76 10.33
N THR A 539 5.88 -7.76 11.12
CA THR A 539 6.42 -7.90 12.48
C THR A 539 7.72 -8.73 12.54
N GLU A 540 8.22 -9.22 11.38
CA GLU A 540 9.42 -10.07 11.32
C GLU A 540 10.66 -9.37 10.73
N LEU A 541 10.71 -8.04 10.70
CA LEU A 541 11.89 -7.29 10.23
C LEU A 541 13.14 -7.41 11.12
N ASN A 542 13.02 -8.04 12.29
CA ASN A 542 14.12 -8.15 13.25
C ASN A 542 14.95 -9.44 13.15
N ASN A 543 14.75 -10.25 12.13
CA ASN A 543 15.58 -11.43 11.93
C ASN A 543 16.68 -11.12 10.92
N ASN A 544 17.91 -11.47 11.24
CA ASN A 544 19.12 -11.32 10.41
C ASN A 544 18.98 -12.04 9.05
N LYS A 545 18.32 -11.39 8.08
CA LYS A 545 17.96 -11.93 6.77
C LYS A 545 18.19 -10.91 5.67
N VAL A 546 18.68 -11.36 4.50
CA VAL A 546 18.76 -10.52 3.29
C VAL A 546 17.35 -10.12 2.85
N GLN A 547 17.13 -8.83 2.58
CA GLN A 547 15.83 -8.31 2.19
C GLN A 547 15.67 -8.32 0.67
N LEU A 548 14.64 -8.99 0.16
CA LEU A 548 14.27 -9.01 -1.26
C LEU A 548 12.96 -8.25 -1.46
N MET A 549 12.97 -7.22 -2.30
CA MET A 549 11.75 -6.43 -2.53
C MET A 549 11.76 -5.69 -3.87
N THR A 550 10.57 -5.28 -4.32
CA THR A 550 10.49 -4.39 -5.47
C THR A 550 11.00 -2.98 -5.13
N LEU A 551 11.48 -2.26 -6.13
CA LEU A 551 11.85 -0.84 -6.00
C LEU A 551 10.72 0.01 -5.38
N HIS A 552 9.46 -0.24 -5.75
CA HIS A 552 8.31 0.43 -5.15
C HIS A 552 8.14 0.14 -3.65
N ALA A 553 8.37 -1.11 -3.24
CA ALA A 553 8.25 -1.50 -1.83
C ALA A 553 9.39 -0.97 -0.97
N SER A 554 10.52 -0.59 -1.58
CA SER A 554 11.67 -0.02 -0.89
C SER A 554 11.50 1.44 -0.48
N LYS A 555 10.46 2.12 -1.00
CA LYS A 555 10.17 3.51 -0.64
C LYS A 555 9.93 3.64 0.88
N GLY A 556 10.60 4.59 1.51
CA GLY A 556 10.57 4.78 2.97
C GLY A 556 11.54 3.88 3.76
N LEU A 557 12.15 2.87 3.13
CA LEU A 557 13.17 2.02 3.76
C LEU A 557 14.59 2.52 3.46
N GLU A 558 15.59 1.93 4.15
CA GLU A 558 17.00 2.25 3.96
C GLU A 558 17.87 1.09 4.44
N PHE A 559 18.95 0.80 3.71
CA PHE A 559 19.84 -0.33 3.95
C PHE A 559 21.30 0.11 3.82
N SER A 560 22.18 -0.56 4.54
CA SER A 560 23.63 -0.26 4.46
C SER A 560 24.16 -0.55 3.06
N TYR A 561 23.74 -1.69 2.46
CA TYR A 561 24.22 -2.20 1.18
C TYR A 561 23.04 -2.57 0.29
N VAL A 562 22.97 -1.99 -0.90
CA VAL A 562 21.86 -2.18 -1.83
C VAL A 562 22.35 -2.75 -3.15
N PHE A 563 21.68 -3.80 -3.60
CA PHE A 563 21.84 -4.39 -4.92
C PHE A 563 20.57 -4.09 -5.74
N ILE A 564 20.70 -3.34 -6.83
CA ILE A 564 19.61 -3.14 -7.79
C ILE A 564 19.88 -4.05 -8.97
N ILE A 565 19.00 -5.01 -9.18
CA ILE A 565 19.15 -6.05 -10.20
C ILE A 565 18.28 -5.79 -11.42
N GLY A 566 18.71 -6.30 -12.58
CA GLY A 566 17.96 -6.17 -13.83
C GLY A 566 17.93 -4.75 -14.35
N MET A 567 19.06 -4.05 -14.33
CA MET A 567 19.24 -2.71 -14.93
C MET A 567 19.34 -2.83 -16.46
N GLU A 568 18.19 -3.15 -17.10
CA GLU A 568 18.11 -3.47 -18.52
C GLU A 568 16.92 -2.74 -19.17
N GLU A 569 17.10 -2.39 -20.46
CA GLU A 569 15.99 -1.87 -21.27
C GLU A 569 14.84 -2.90 -21.34
N GLY A 570 13.61 -2.43 -21.11
CA GLY A 570 12.42 -3.27 -21.03
C GLY A 570 12.10 -3.80 -19.63
N ILE A 571 13.06 -3.76 -18.68
CA ILE A 571 12.85 -4.09 -17.28
C ILE A 571 12.88 -2.83 -16.42
N LEU A 572 13.97 -2.07 -16.44
CA LEU A 572 14.10 -0.77 -15.79
C LEU A 572 14.88 0.18 -16.74
N PRO A 573 14.20 1.02 -17.53
CA PRO A 573 12.76 1.28 -17.55
C PRO A 573 11.91 0.09 -18.05
N HIS A 574 10.70 -0.04 -17.54
CA HIS A 574 9.77 -1.08 -17.96
C HIS A 574 9.29 -0.83 -19.39
N TYR A 575 9.12 -1.88 -20.21
CA TYR A 575 8.77 -1.78 -21.63
C TYR A 575 7.51 -0.94 -21.89
N SER A 576 6.48 -1.04 -21.04
CA SER A 576 5.24 -0.25 -21.19
C SER A 576 5.44 1.25 -20.94
N SER A 577 6.53 1.63 -20.27
CA SER A 577 6.82 3.02 -19.87
C SER A 577 7.84 3.72 -20.80
N ILE A 578 8.52 2.97 -21.66
CA ILE A 578 9.61 3.50 -22.52
C ILE A 578 9.13 4.64 -23.41
N ASN A 579 7.90 4.56 -23.96
CA ASN A 579 7.36 5.57 -24.85
C ASN A 579 6.37 6.54 -24.18
N SER A 580 6.03 6.32 -22.90
CA SER A 580 4.96 7.09 -22.25
C SER A 580 5.37 7.77 -20.95
N ASN A 581 6.24 7.17 -20.14
CA ASN A 581 6.52 7.64 -18.79
C ASN A 581 7.92 7.26 -18.27
N VAL A 582 8.94 7.53 -19.07
CA VAL A 582 10.35 7.26 -18.69
C VAL A 582 10.76 8.03 -17.44
N ASP A 583 10.21 9.22 -17.26
CA ASP A 583 10.52 10.07 -16.11
C ASP A 583 10.13 9.43 -14.77
N GLU A 584 9.03 8.68 -14.71
CA GLU A 584 8.64 7.94 -13.52
C GLU A 584 9.55 6.74 -13.26
N GLU A 585 9.94 6.00 -14.29
CA GLU A 585 10.91 4.91 -14.16
C GLU A 585 12.28 5.43 -13.70
N ARG A 586 12.69 6.65 -14.15
CA ARG A 586 13.92 7.31 -13.68
C ARG A 586 13.79 7.71 -12.20
N ARG A 587 12.63 8.21 -11.75
CA ARG A 587 12.37 8.43 -10.32
C ARG A 587 12.41 7.13 -9.53
N LEU A 588 11.94 6.04 -10.12
CA LEU A 588 11.99 4.72 -9.48
C LEU A 588 13.44 4.23 -9.31
N ALA A 589 14.27 4.40 -10.32
CA ALA A 589 15.71 4.13 -10.21
C ALA A 589 16.38 5.04 -9.15
N TYR A 590 16.06 6.34 -9.16
CA TYR A 590 16.51 7.30 -8.14
C TYR A 590 16.09 6.87 -6.72
N VAL A 591 14.83 6.43 -6.54
CA VAL A 591 14.38 5.91 -5.25
C VAL A 591 15.22 4.71 -4.84
N GLY A 592 15.49 3.76 -5.73
CA GLY A 592 16.33 2.59 -5.44
C GLY A 592 17.75 2.97 -5.01
N ILE A 593 18.41 3.84 -5.78
CA ILE A 593 19.76 4.35 -5.51
C ILE A 593 19.83 5.01 -4.13
N THR A 594 18.86 5.86 -3.81
CA THR A 594 18.80 6.60 -2.54
C THR A 594 18.40 5.74 -1.33
N ARG A 595 18.15 4.42 -1.51
CA ARG A 595 17.96 3.48 -0.37
C ARG A 595 19.30 3.06 0.23
N ALA A 596 20.39 3.17 -0.52
CA ALA A 596 21.70 2.80 -0.04
C ALA A 596 22.29 3.86 0.91
N LYS A 597 22.88 3.39 2.02
CA LYS A 597 23.62 4.24 2.97
C LYS A 597 25.10 4.30 2.63
N LYS A 598 25.74 3.14 2.49
CA LYS A 598 27.19 3.01 2.36
C LYS A 598 27.61 2.65 0.94
N GLU A 599 27.08 1.56 0.40
CA GLU A 599 27.47 1.06 -0.92
C GLU A 599 26.28 0.65 -1.78
N LEU A 600 26.46 0.82 -3.08
CA LEU A 600 25.49 0.50 -4.11
C LEU A 600 26.12 -0.41 -5.17
N PHE A 601 25.38 -1.45 -5.53
CA PHE A 601 25.71 -2.41 -6.59
C PHE A 601 24.56 -2.40 -7.60
N LEU A 602 24.90 -2.30 -8.88
CA LEU A 602 23.93 -2.35 -9.97
C LEU A 602 24.26 -3.56 -10.84
N SER A 603 23.27 -4.36 -11.24
CA SER A 603 23.53 -5.51 -12.09
C SER A 603 22.61 -5.58 -13.31
N TYR A 604 23.12 -6.16 -14.39
CA TYR A 604 22.36 -6.47 -15.59
C TYR A 604 22.86 -7.78 -16.21
N SER A 605 22.00 -8.46 -16.96
CA SER A 605 22.35 -9.64 -17.75
C SER A 605 22.24 -9.36 -19.24
N ASN A 606 23.01 -10.09 -20.07
CA ASN A 606 22.97 -9.94 -21.52
C ASN A 606 21.85 -10.79 -22.16
N ILE A 607 21.39 -11.84 -21.47
CA ILE A 607 20.34 -12.75 -21.92
C ILE A 607 19.40 -13.04 -20.75
N ARG A 608 18.09 -12.97 -20.99
CA ARG A 608 17.05 -13.39 -20.03
C ARG A 608 16.06 -14.35 -20.64
N CYS A 609 15.54 -15.27 -19.82
CA CYS A 609 14.43 -16.12 -20.19
C CYS A 609 13.11 -15.42 -19.80
N GLN A 610 12.31 -15.02 -20.78
CA GLN A 610 10.96 -14.49 -20.55
C GLN A 610 9.93 -15.36 -21.29
N TYR A 611 8.94 -15.86 -20.56
CA TYR A 611 7.90 -16.75 -21.08
C TYR A 611 8.41 -18.01 -21.80
N GLY A 612 9.62 -18.48 -21.46
CA GLY A 612 10.27 -19.65 -22.08
C GLY A 612 11.16 -19.32 -23.28
N GLU A 613 11.23 -18.08 -23.71
CA GLU A 613 12.09 -17.62 -24.80
C GLU A 613 13.33 -16.89 -24.28
N LEU A 614 14.46 -17.09 -24.94
CA LEU A 614 15.71 -16.39 -24.63
C LEU A 614 15.72 -15.05 -25.37
N ILE A 615 15.74 -13.97 -24.61
CA ILE A 615 15.75 -12.60 -25.12
C ILE A 615 17.12 -11.95 -24.83
N TYR A 616 17.76 -11.40 -25.85
CA TYR A 616 18.94 -10.56 -25.70
C TYR A 616 18.55 -9.20 -25.13
N THR A 617 19.16 -8.81 -24.04
CA THR A 617 18.90 -7.56 -23.34
C THR A 617 20.01 -6.55 -23.57
N LYS A 618 19.67 -5.27 -23.48
CA LYS A 618 20.63 -4.15 -23.51
C LYS A 618 20.71 -3.54 -22.11
N PRO A 619 21.89 -3.06 -21.68
CA PRO A 619 22.00 -2.30 -20.45
C PRO A 619 21.00 -1.14 -20.43
N SER A 620 20.44 -0.86 -19.28
CA SER A 620 19.50 0.25 -19.07
C SER A 620 20.11 1.57 -19.49
N ARG A 621 19.34 2.43 -20.16
CA ARG A 621 19.73 3.83 -20.43
C ARG A 621 20.10 4.57 -19.15
N PHE A 622 19.50 4.21 -18.01
CA PHE A 622 19.82 4.82 -16.72
C PHE A 622 21.26 4.56 -16.29
N LEU A 623 21.87 3.43 -16.65
CA LEU A 623 23.29 3.18 -16.43
C LEU A 623 24.17 4.10 -17.26
N LEU A 624 23.75 4.44 -18.48
CA LEU A 624 24.47 5.34 -19.38
C LEU A 624 24.36 6.80 -18.97
N GLU A 625 23.32 7.17 -18.23
CA GLU A 625 23.10 8.50 -17.66
C GLU A 625 23.96 8.77 -16.41
N LEU A 626 24.59 7.74 -15.83
CA LEU A 626 25.43 7.87 -14.64
C LEU A 626 26.86 8.35 -14.98
N PRO A 627 27.52 9.08 -14.07
CA PRO A 627 28.87 9.60 -14.29
C PRO A 627 29.90 8.47 -14.28
N ARG A 628 30.61 8.29 -15.39
CA ARG A 628 31.55 7.17 -15.59
C ARG A 628 32.65 7.10 -14.52
N ASN A 629 33.11 8.24 -14.01
CA ASN A 629 34.17 8.32 -12.99
C ASN A 629 33.74 7.75 -11.62
N ASP A 630 32.45 7.62 -11.36
CA ASP A 630 31.92 7.09 -10.12
C ASP A 630 31.55 5.61 -10.20
N LEU A 631 31.68 5.01 -11.41
CA LEU A 631 31.31 3.64 -11.69
C LEU A 631 32.52 2.75 -11.82
N PHE A 632 32.50 1.59 -11.21
CA PHE A 632 33.46 0.52 -11.39
C PHE A 632 32.78 -0.64 -12.15
N TRP A 633 33.16 -0.83 -13.43
CA TRP A 633 32.62 -1.88 -14.28
C TRP A 633 33.36 -3.19 -14.02
N ASN A 634 32.74 -4.11 -13.35
CA ASN A 634 33.27 -5.43 -13.09
C ASN A 634 32.97 -6.33 -14.31
N THR A 635 33.69 -6.10 -15.41
CA THR A 635 33.63 -6.98 -16.58
C THR A 635 34.42 -8.25 -16.24
N TYR A 636 33.74 -9.35 -16.01
CA TYR A 636 34.36 -10.67 -15.87
C TYR A 636 34.88 -11.14 -17.24
N ASN A 637 35.92 -10.50 -17.73
CA ASN A 637 36.80 -11.06 -18.75
C ASN A 637 37.72 -12.08 -18.06
N ILE A 638 37.53 -13.36 -18.41
CA ILE A 638 38.27 -14.52 -17.88
C ILE A 638 39.76 -14.49 -18.24
N LYS A 639 40.22 -13.46 -18.96
CA LYS A 639 41.61 -13.31 -19.38
C LYS A 639 42.12 -11.90 -19.07
N THR A 640 42.41 -11.59 -17.83
CA THR A 640 43.56 -10.71 -17.46
C THR A 640 43.58 -10.41 -15.96
N LYS A 641 44.78 -10.69 -15.38
CA LYS A 641 45.31 -10.23 -14.11
C LYS A 641 44.77 -10.83 -12.82
N VAL A 642 45.27 -12.01 -12.55
CA VAL A 642 45.71 -12.43 -11.22
C VAL A 642 46.86 -11.47 -10.82
N ASN A 643 46.56 -10.43 -10.04
CA ASN A 643 47.56 -9.70 -9.22
C ASN A 643 46.93 -8.49 -8.49
N ILE A 644 45.87 -8.71 -7.67
CA ILE A 644 45.48 -7.73 -6.63
C ILE A 644 44.83 -8.44 -5.42
N PHE A 645 44.97 -9.73 -5.28
CA PHE A 645 44.47 -10.40 -4.08
C PHE A 645 45.65 -10.78 -3.19
N THR A 646 45.61 -10.37 -1.93
CA THR A 646 46.52 -10.88 -0.90
C THR A 646 46.30 -12.38 -0.72
N GLU A 647 47.34 -13.11 -0.28
CA GLU A 647 47.25 -14.58 -0.06
C GLU A 647 46.07 -15.00 0.83
N LYS A 648 45.69 -14.18 1.78
CA LYS A 648 44.50 -14.39 2.62
C LYS A 648 43.17 -14.38 1.81
N GLN A 649 43.09 -13.54 0.79
CA GLN A 649 41.92 -13.45 -0.09
C GLN A 649 41.86 -14.63 -1.06
N LEU A 650 42.99 -15.15 -1.53
CA LEU A 650 43.07 -16.36 -2.34
C LEU A 650 42.69 -17.63 -1.56
N MET A 651 43.08 -17.72 -0.30
CA MET A 651 42.73 -18.81 0.60
C MET A 651 41.20 -18.84 0.89
N TYR A 652 40.62 -17.67 1.04
CA TYR A 652 39.17 -17.53 1.25
C TYR A 652 38.35 -17.90 -0.01
N ILE A 653 38.77 -17.47 -1.21
CA ILE A 653 38.15 -17.85 -2.48
C ILE A 653 38.22 -19.37 -2.69
N LYS A 654 39.30 -20.05 -2.26
CA LYS A 654 39.44 -21.50 -2.27
C LYS A 654 38.44 -22.17 -1.32
N ASN A 655 38.22 -21.63 -0.14
CA ASN A 655 37.25 -22.17 0.84
C ASN A 655 35.79 -21.96 0.37
N VAL A 656 35.45 -20.81 -0.21
CA VAL A 656 34.13 -20.56 -0.80
C VAL A 656 33.88 -21.48 -2.02
N ARG A 657 34.91 -21.79 -2.82
CA ARG A 657 34.80 -22.80 -3.90
C ARG A 657 34.53 -24.22 -3.39
N LYS A 658 35.04 -24.60 -2.22
CA LYS A 658 34.74 -25.89 -1.56
C LYS A 658 33.31 -25.97 -1.04
N CYS A 659 32.71 -24.86 -0.61
CA CYS A 659 31.34 -24.80 -0.12
C CYS A 659 30.28 -24.70 -1.24
N LEU A 660 30.69 -24.37 -2.48
CA LEU A 660 29.82 -24.22 -3.64
C LEU A 660 29.91 -25.42 -4.64
N LYS A 661 30.77 -26.42 -4.36
CA LYS A 661 30.72 -27.77 -4.94
C LYS A 661 29.91 -28.67 -4.01
#